data_ea29ac59d5fe35960fb4f01f80df79a5
#
_entry.id   ea29ac59d5fe35960fb4f01f80df79a5
#
_cell.length_a   1.000
_cell.length_b   1.000
_cell.length_c   1.000
_cell.angle_alpha   90.00
_cell.angle_beta   90.00
_cell.angle_gamma   90.00
#
_symmetry.space_group_name_H-M   'P 1'
#
loop_
_entity.id
_entity.type
_entity.pdbx_description
1 polymer ?
#
loop_
_entity_poly.entity_id
_entity_poly.type
_entity_poly.pdbx_seq_one_letter_code
_entity_poly.pdbx_strand_id
1 'polypeptide(L)'
;MPFDVSTKFYSSLVREPQPVWAFCVIRGNHIPNSARRDTARISTRGREGYSGCIRHIFGPATAAPALSTACHNLATGDLMTASTKWTLITAAIVVLAPMIHARESYPFQNPRLPLEDRVTNILSLMTLQEKEACFATSTAVPRLGIPDAGASEGLHGLVQGGGFGWTSVTTTTFPEVIGLASTWDPELIRRVAATQANEARYITQNPKYKHSALVVWGPNADLARDPRWGRNNESYGEDPFLVGTMSAAFVRGLQGDTPNQWEAASLLKHFLSNSNETERGHSSSNYDTALFWDYYAAPFRMAIEDGGATSLMASYNAWNHVPMTVNPVIKDVVVKQWGADGIISSDATAVEQLVTGHKYVADQQTALADTIKAGISQILTFVPDMPGRVQKAIDAKLLTEADLEGALRGKFRTAIRLGLLDSPNGNPYSRVGTLGEPEPWNTPAHKTLALDAARESIVLLKNSNNMLPLDRGHLKSVAVIGPRANDNLLDMYAGKYPYSVTPLEGIKSKADQATIVRYADGSDIEAAVKVAQESEVAIVVVGNHPVCGDKFSGQLFNTGTSTKPCADITEGREGRDRESIDLSQEGMIQRVYAANPKTVVVLVSSFPYAIDWAQSHVPAILHTAHASQEEGNAVADVLFGQYSPGGRLNQTWPKSLAQLPPMDDYDIRHGRTYMYFNGEPLYPFGYGLSYTTFQYSNIKVHASSISRTGETTVSVDIQNTGTRAGDEVVQLYVRRVPAAPGNPKEQLKGFKRITLAPGEKRTVNIPLKAASFASWNDATERFEVKPGAMELLIGSSSSEIRGSQELRIMP
;
A
#
# COMPACT_ATOMS: atom_id res chain seq x y z
N MET A 1 11.42 -43.98 -26.37
CA MET A 1 12.24 -43.47 -27.50
C MET A 1 12.25 -41.97 -27.35
N PRO A 2 13.44 -41.38 -27.07
CA PRO A 2 13.55 -39.91 -26.90
C PRO A 2 13.93 -39.28 -28.25
N PHE A 3 13.43 -38.10 -28.49
CA PHE A 3 13.97 -37.18 -29.49
C PHE A 3 14.50 -35.92 -28.82
N ASP A 4 15.83 -35.88 -28.86
CA ASP A 4 16.68 -34.77 -28.55
C ASP A 4 16.76 -33.87 -29.80
N VAL A 5 16.61 -32.56 -29.68
CA VAL A 5 17.07 -31.60 -30.69
C VAL A 5 17.70 -30.40 -30.01
N SER A 6 18.98 -30.39 -30.15
CA SER A 6 19.97 -29.39 -29.73
C SER A 6 19.86 -28.07 -30.45
N THR A 7 20.15 -27.02 -29.66
CA THR A 7 20.65 -25.64 -30.00
C THR A 7 21.58 -25.56 -31.19
N LYS A 8 21.44 -24.50 -32.00
CA LYS A 8 22.54 -23.72 -32.65
C LYS A 8 22.16 -22.29 -32.97
N PHE A 9 22.85 -21.37 -32.32
CA PHE A 9 23.55 -20.14 -32.77
C PHE A 9 23.08 -19.42 -34.05
N TYR A 10 22.84 -18.13 -33.91
CA TYR A 10 23.39 -17.11 -34.84
C TYR A 10 23.77 -15.84 -34.07
N SER A 11 25.08 -15.57 -34.07
CA SER A 11 25.69 -14.28 -33.76
C SER A 11 25.88 -13.50 -35.05
N SER A 12 25.49 -12.22 -35.10
CA SER A 12 26.11 -11.27 -36.03
C SER A 12 26.17 -9.86 -35.43
N LEU A 13 27.36 -9.44 -35.28
CA LEU A 13 27.91 -8.13 -35.00
C LEU A 13 27.22 -6.99 -35.78
N VAL A 14 26.90 -5.89 -35.06
CA VAL A 14 27.10 -4.53 -35.58
C VAL A 14 27.72 -3.69 -34.46
N ARG A 15 28.92 -3.16 -34.75
CA ARG A 15 29.63 -2.16 -33.93
C ARG A 15 29.18 -0.78 -34.38
N GLU A 16 28.86 0.10 -33.43
CA GLU A 16 29.03 1.54 -33.60
C GLU A 16 29.47 2.21 -32.28
N PRO A 17 30.09 3.41 -32.31
CA PRO A 17 31.15 3.76 -31.36
C PRO A 17 30.61 4.57 -30.16
N GLN A 18 31.19 4.32 -29.01
CA GLN A 18 31.01 5.07 -27.76
C GLN A 18 31.88 6.35 -27.74
N PRO A 19 31.37 7.47 -27.21
CA PRO A 19 32.24 8.62 -26.93
C PRO A 19 33.01 8.42 -25.62
N VAL A 20 34.30 8.60 -25.70
CA VAL A 20 35.24 8.58 -24.59
C VAL A 20 35.13 9.88 -23.79
N TRP A 21 34.76 9.77 -22.50
CA TRP A 21 34.94 10.84 -21.53
C TRP A 21 36.18 10.57 -20.69
N ALA A 22 37.16 11.48 -20.82
CA ALA A 22 38.39 11.44 -20.03
C ALA A 22 38.12 11.99 -18.62
N PHE A 23 38.34 11.17 -17.59
CA PHE A 23 38.41 11.62 -16.19
C PHE A 23 39.82 12.09 -15.87
N CYS A 24 39.94 13.36 -15.47
CA CYS A 24 41.16 13.92 -14.91
C CYS A 24 41.18 13.65 -13.39
N VAL A 25 42.02 12.75 -12.94
CA VAL A 25 42.22 12.45 -11.50
C VAL A 25 43.29 13.37 -10.96
N ILE A 26 42.91 14.29 -10.07
CA ILE A 26 43.89 15.05 -9.28
C ILE A 26 44.08 14.35 -7.94
N ARG A 27 45.26 13.78 -7.72
CA ARG A 27 45.69 13.29 -6.40
C ARG A 27 46.13 14.48 -5.55
N GLY A 28 45.57 14.67 -4.41
CA GLY A 28 46.04 15.56 -3.35
C GLY A 28 46.56 14.76 -2.16
N ASN A 29 47.82 15.02 -1.80
CA ASN A 29 48.53 14.38 -0.68
C ASN A 29 48.08 14.90 0.69
N HIS A 30 48.24 14.02 1.66
CA HIS A 30 48.18 14.23 3.12
C HIS A 30 49.07 15.36 3.63
N ILE A 31 48.65 15.99 4.74
CA ILE A 31 49.49 16.27 5.95
C ILE A 31 48.55 16.78 7.10
N PRO A 32 48.88 16.62 8.41
CA PRO A 32 47.96 16.39 9.51
C PRO A 32 47.71 17.58 10.48
N ASN A 33 46.79 17.30 11.41
CA ASN A 33 46.40 18.07 12.62
C ASN A 33 47.43 18.93 13.32
N SER A 34 47.04 20.16 13.74
CA SER A 34 47.12 20.56 15.16
C SER A 34 46.61 22.00 15.39
N ALA A 35 45.69 22.12 16.36
CA ALA A 35 45.66 23.06 17.45
C ALA A 35 45.46 24.59 17.29
N ARG A 36 44.35 25.02 17.92
CA ARG A 36 44.16 26.20 18.82
C ARG A 36 43.94 27.58 18.23
N ARG A 37 42.75 28.09 18.59
CA ARG A 37 42.42 29.41 19.18
C ARG A 37 43.31 30.60 18.79
N ASP A 38 42.69 31.65 18.30
CA ASP A 38 42.42 32.87 19.05
C ASP A 38 41.73 33.97 18.21
N THR A 39 41.01 34.75 18.93
CA THR A 39 40.24 35.95 18.66
C THR A 39 41.00 37.07 17.98
N ALA A 40 40.28 37.87 17.17
CA ALA A 40 40.20 39.33 17.30
C ALA A 40 40.39 40.17 16.01
N ARG A 41 39.42 41.03 15.78
CA ARG A 41 39.49 42.43 15.32
C ARG A 41 39.87 42.79 13.88
N ILE A 42 38.82 43.27 13.23
CA ILE A 42 38.68 44.57 12.52
C ILE A 42 39.92 45.14 11.76
N SER A 43 39.76 45.29 10.44
CA SER A 43 39.98 46.62 9.84
C SER A 43 39.46 46.67 8.38
N THR A 44 38.88 47.79 8.10
CA THR A 44 38.39 48.30 6.83
C THR A 44 39.52 48.51 5.80
N ARG A 45 39.25 48.10 4.53
CA ARG A 45 39.54 48.93 3.33
C ARG A 45 39.51 48.03 2.08
N GLY A 46 38.83 48.56 1.07
CA GLY A 46 39.19 48.24 -0.33
C GLY A 46 37.95 48.08 -1.21
N ARG A 47 37.49 49.19 -1.76
CA ARG A 47 36.65 49.22 -2.97
C ARG A 47 37.39 48.51 -4.08
N GLU A 48 36.69 47.60 -4.77
CA GLU A 48 36.70 47.48 -6.24
C GLU A 48 36.03 46.17 -6.64
N GLY A 49 35.11 46.23 -7.64
CA GLY A 49 34.73 45.00 -8.35
C GLY A 49 33.25 44.62 -8.38
N TYR A 50 32.35 45.51 -8.71
CA TYR A 50 31.01 45.13 -9.21
C TYR A 50 30.88 45.56 -10.68
N SER A 51 31.44 44.72 -11.54
CA SER A 51 31.22 44.80 -13.00
C SER A 51 31.37 43.40 -13.57
N GLY A 52 30.30 42.59 -13.48
CA GLY A 52 30.42 41.24 -14.03
C GLY A 52 29.18 40.36 -13.91
N CYS A 53 28.03 40.86 -13.69
CA CYS A 53 26.83 40.00 -13.50
C CYS A 53 25.54 40.59 -14.13
N ILE A 54 25.59 41.03 -15.38
CA ILE A 54 24.39 41.24 -16.21
C ILE A 54 24.72 40.98 -17.67
N ARG A 55 24.95 39.74 -18.06
CA ARG A 55 25.06 39.36 -19.48
C ARG A 55 24.46 38.03 -19.87
N HIS A 56 23.56 37.46 -19.06
CA HIS A 56 22.97 36.15 -19.42
C HIS A 56 21.45 36.06 -19.16
N ILE A 57 20.68 37.12 -19.33
CA ILE A 57 19.21 37.02 -19.16
C ILE A 57 18.39 37.47 -20.40
N PHE A 58 18.97 38.07 -21.42
CA PHE A 58 18.17 38.46 -22.59
C PHE A 58 18.80 38.01 -23.93
N GLY A 59 18.12 37.11 -24.62
CA GLY A 59 18.32 36.84 -26.05
C GLY A 59 17.77 38.02 -26.90
N PRO A 60 18.11 38.14 -28.17
CA PRO A 60 17.90 39.37 -28.97
C PRO A 60 16.45 39.52 -29.38
N ALA A 61 15.78 40.51 -28.85
CA ALA A 61 14.55 41.06 -29.42
C ALA A 61 14.68 42.59 -29.54
N THR A 62 14.56 43.00 -30.74
CA THR A 62 14.63 44.40 -31.25
C THR A 62 13.56 45.26 -30.59
N ALA A 63 13.97 46.23 -29.73
CA ALA A 63 13.30 47.50 -29.48
C ALA A 63 14.07 48.32 -28.44
N ALA A 64 14.66 49.37 -28.86
CA ALA A 64 14.63 50.69 -28.35
C ALA A 64 15.99 51.39 -28.18
N PRO A 65 16.17 52.49 -28.85
CA PRO A 65 17.23 53.46 -28.56
C PRO A 65 16.95 54.35 -27.34
N ALA A 66 15.71 54.32 -26.79
CA ALA A 66 15.30 55.28 -25.73
C ALA A 66 15.71 54.87 -24.29
N LEU A 67 16.03 53.62 -24.02
CA LEU A 67 16.45 53.17 -22.68
C LEU A 67 17.95 53.33 -22.41
N SER A 68 18.76 53.40 -23.43
CA SER A 68 20.23 53.60 -23.31
C SER A 68 20.58 55.02 -22.80
N THR A 69 19.80 56.02 -23.15
CA THR A 69 20.06 57.39 -22.76
C THR A 69 19.62 57.70 -21.31
N ALA A 70 18.60 57.02 -20.82
CA ALA A 70 18.15 57.15 -19.44
C ALA A 70 19.09 56.51 -18.40
N CYS A 71 19.73 55.41 -18.77
CA CYS A 71 20.68 54.73 -17.88
C CYS A 71 22.07 55.43 -17.84
N HIS A 72 22.42 56.14 -18.89
CA HIS A 72 23.70 56.88 -18.94
C HIS A 72 23.65 58.13 -18.06
N ASN A 73 22.49 58.82 -17.99
CA ASN A 73 22.33 60.03 -17.18
C ASN A 73 22.14 59.79 -15.66
N LEU A 74 21.93 58.57 -15.26
CA LEU A 74 21.87 58.15 -13.84
C LEU A 74 23.24 57.78 -13.26
N ALA A 75 24.22 57.54 -14.12
CA ALA A 75 25.60 57.18 -13.75
C ALA A 75 26.58 58.35 -13.66
N THR A 76 26.24 59.52 -14.22
CA THR A 76 27.12 60.71 -14.35
C THR A 76 26.76 61.83 -13.41
N GLY A 77 26.35 61.62 -12.22
CA GLY A 77 26.43 62.55 -11.08
C GLY A 77 25.98 64.01 -11.24
N ASP A 78 25.22 64.40 -12.25
CA ASP A 78 24.75 65.76 -12.42
C ASP A 78 23.48 66.06 -11.63
N LEU A 79 23.48 67.27 -11.00
CA LEU A 79 22.48 67.75 -10.06
C LEU A 79 21.08 67.89 -10.69
N MET A 80 20.28 66.82 -10.61
CA MET A 80 18.84 66.90 -10.79
C MET A 80 18.14 67.08 -9.42
N THR A 81 17.22 68.01 -9.34
CA THR A 81 16.44 68.30 -8.10
C THR A 81 15.61 67.07 -7.68
N ALA A 82 15.39 66.93 -6.37
CA ALA A 82 14.66 65.78 -5.79
C ALA A 82 13.31 65.49 -6.46
N SER A 83 12.62 66.57 -6.89
CA SER A 83 11.31 66.50 -7.57
C SER A 83 11.36 65.72 -8.91
N THR A 84 12.42 65.95 -9.70
CA THR A 84 12.58 65.30 -11.03
C THR A 84 12.94 63.82 -10.90
N LYS A 85 13.69 63.43 -9.83
CA LYS A 85 13.98 61.99 -9.55
C LYS A 85 12.75 61.18 -9.15
N TRP A 86 11.84 61.79 -8.38
CA TRP A 86 10.57 61.17 -8.02
C TRP A 86 9.65 60.98 -9.24
N THR A 87 9.58 61.96 -10.14
CA THR A 87 8.73 61.88 -11.34
C THR A 87 9.25 60.78 -12.31
N LEU A 88 10.56 60.61 -12.45
CA LEU A 88 11.13 59.55 -13.28
C LEU A 88 10.99 58.16 -12.66
N ILE A 89 11.07 58.04 -11.33
CA ILE A 89 10.84 56.76 -10.63
C ILE A 89 9.34 56.38 -10.68
N THR A 90 8.44 57.37 -10.52
CA THR A 90 7.00 57.12 -10.63
C THR A 90 6.60 56.78 -12.08
N ALA A 91 7.19 57.41 -13.10
CA ALA A 91 6.97 57.09 -14.50
C ALA A 91 7.51 55.67 -14.84
N ALA A 92 8.67 55.31 -14.31
CA ALA A 92 9.24 53.92 -14.49
C ALA A 92 8.38 52.85 -13.80
N ILE A 93 7.81 53.15 -12.63
CA ILE A 93 6.90 52.24 -11.92
C ILE A 93 5.54 52.14 -12.63
N VAL A 94 5.04 53.24 -13.21
CA VAL A 94 3.77 53.26 -13.96
C VAL A 94 3.93 52.58 -15.34
N VAL A 95 5.10 52.59 -15.94
CA VAL A 95 5.37 51.92 -17.22
C VAL A 95 5.74 50.44 -17.02
N LEU A 96 6.27 50.06 -15.83
CA LEU A 96 6.54 48.65 -15.47
C LEU A 96 5.32 47.94 -14.83
N ALA A 97 4.35 48.68 -14.33
CA ALA A 97 3.13 48.09 -13.73
C ALA A 97 2.23 47.35 -14.74
N PRO A 98 2.13 47.66 -16.02
CA PRO A 98 1.36 46.85 -16.97
C PRO A 98 2.12 45.65 -17.55
N MET A 99 3.40 45.44 -17.23
CA MET A 99 4.14 44.25 -17.67
C MET A 99 4.14 43.10 -16.67
N ILE A 100 3.49 43.21 -15.53
CA ILE A 100 2.99 42.07 -14.82
C ILE A 100 1.77 41.64 -15.65
N HIS A 101 1.99 40.74 -16.61
CA HIS A 101 0.91 40.03 -17.28
C HIS A 101 0.03 39.47 -16.17
N ALA A 102 -1.17 40.00 -15.99
CA ALA A 102 -2.18 39.30 -15.23
C ALA A 102 -2.27 37.92 -15.90
N ARG A 103 -1.80 36.86 -15.21
CA ARG A 103 -1.90 35.50 -15.68
C ARG A 103 -3.37 35.34 -16.04
N GLU A 104 -3.70 35.08 -17.29
CA GLU A 104 -5.08 34.87 -17.70
C GLU A 104 -5.65 33.85 -16.72
N SER A 105 -6.65 34.28 -15.96
CA SER A 105 -7.33 33.39 -15.05
C SER A 105 -8.32 32.58 -15.87
N TYR A 106 -7.99 31.35 -16.16
CA TYR A 106 -8.90 30.46 -16.86
C TYR A 106 -10.13 30.14 -15.99
N PRO A 107 -11.31 29.91 -16.59
CA PRO A 107 -12.50 29.52 -15.84
C PRO A 107 -12.30 28.30 -14.93
N PHE A 108 -11.51 27.32 -15.35
CA PHE A 108 -11.25 26.12 -14.53
C PHE A 108 -10.51 26.43 -13.21
N GLN A 109 -9.88 27.58 -13.05
CA GLN A 109 -9.21 28.02 -11.83
C GLN A 109 -10.20 28.60 -10.79
N ASN A 110 -11.46 28.79 -11.17
CA ASN A 110 -12.49 29.28 -10.27
C ASN A 110 -13.12 28.11 -9.47
N PRO A 111 -12.84 27.98 -8.15
CA PRO A 111 -13.36 26.86 -7.35
C PRO A 111 -14.88 26.92 -7.11
N ARG A 112 -15.55 28.01 -7.49
CA ARG A 112 -17.02 28.17 -7.38
C ARG A 112 -17.76 27.54 -8.56
N LEU A 113 -17.07 27.24 -9.68
CA LEU A 113 -17.69 26.54 -10.80
C LEU A 113 -17.89 25.05 -10.47
N PRO A 114 -18.94 24.44 -11.01
CA PRO A 114 -19.14 22.99 -10.94
C PRO A 114 -17.91 22.23 -11.45
N LEU A 115 -17.62 21.09 -10.83
CA LEU A 115 -16.47 20.23 -11.18
C LEU A 115 -16.42 19.93 -12.68
N GLU A 116 -17.56 19.53 -13.26
CA GLU A 116 -17.64 19.18 -14.68
C GLU A 116 -17.44 20.35 -15.64
N ASP A 117 -17.86 21.56 -15.25
CA ASP A 117 -17.62 22.76 -16.03
C ASP A 117 -16.13 23.10 -16.07
N ARG A 118 -15.44 22.94 -14.94
CA ARG A 118 -13.97 23.09 -14.83
C ARG A 118 -13.23 22.08 -15.71
N VAL A 119 -13.61 20.80 -15.65
CA VAL A 119 -13.04 19.73 -16.47
C VAL A 119 -13.28 19.99 -17.96
N THR A 120 -14.50 20.37 -18.35
CA THR A 120 -14.84 20.68 -19.73
C THR A 120 -14.03 21.85 -20.25
N ASN A 121 -13.84 22.88 -19.44
CA ASN A 121 -13.02 24.04 -19.82
C ASN A 121 -11.54 23.64 -19.99
N ILE A 122 -10.96 22.80 -19.13
CA ILE A 122 -9.59 22.29 -19.31
C ILE A 122 -9.47 21.60 -20.68
N LEU A 123 -10.32 20.62 -20.93
CA LEU A 123 -10.26 19.81 -22.15
C LEU A 123 -10.46 20.66 -23.44
N SER A 124 -11.33 21.68 -23.41
CA SER A 124 -11.53 22.60 -24.53
C SER A 124 -10.32 23.50 -24.81
N LEU A 125 -9.47 23.75 -23.85
CA LEU A 125 -8.26 24.59 -23.96
C LEU A 125 -7.02 23.77 -24.36
N MET A 126 -7.04 22.44 -24.16
CA MET A 126 -5.90 21.57 -24.49
C MET A 126 -5.77 21.37 -25.99
N THR A 127 -4.54 21.35 -26.47
CA THR A 127 -4.20 20.87 -27.81
C THR A 127 -4.32 19.35 -27.89
N LEU A 128 -4.47 18.80 -29.09
CA LEU A 128 -4.51 17.35 -29.29
C LEU A 128 -3.25 16.68 -28.71
N GLN A 129 -2.06 17.24 -28.96
CA GLN A 129 -0.80 16.71 -28.43
C GLN A 129 -0.74 16.70 -26.88
N GLU A 130 -1.31 17.70 -26.23
CA GLU A 130 -1.42 17.72 -24.76
C GLU A 130 -2.38 16.62 -24.26
N LYS A 131 -3.50 16.38 -24.94
CA LYS A 131 -4.42 15.28 -24.64
C LYS A 131 -3.74 13.92 -24.80
N GLU A 132 -2.99 13.73 -25.89
CA GLU A 132 -2.22 12.50 -26.14
C GLU A 132 -1.18 12.24 -25.04
N ALA A 133 -0.44 13.28 -24.63
CA ALA A 133 0.57 13.19 -23.58
C ALA A 133 -0.02 12.80 -22.19
N CYS A 134 -1.25 13.23 -21.94
CA CYS A 134 -1.92 12.95 -20.65
C CYS A 134 -2.32 11.47 -20.44
N PHE A 135 -2.17 10.58 -21.42
CA PHE A 135 -2.33 9.13 -21.22
C PHE A 135 -1.13 8.48 -20.51
N ALA A 136 0.00 9.15 -20.39
CA ALA A 136 1.08 8.75 -19.48
C ALA A 136 0.68 8.98 -18.01
N THR A 137 1.57 8.71 -17.06
CA THR A 137 1.31 8.89 -15.61
C THR A 137 1.08 10.33 -15.19
N SER A 138 1.71 11.28 -15.86
CA SER A 138 1.60 12.71 -15.53
C SER A 138 0.23 13.30 -15.85
N THR A 139 -0.23 14.19 -14.99
CA THR A 139 -1.42 15.04 -15.21
C THR A 139 -1.07 16.44 -15.70
N ALA A 140 0.21 16.74 -15.87
CA ALA A 140 0.70 18.09 -16.14
C ALA A 140 0.28 18.60 -17.51
N VAL A 141 -0.21 19.84 -17.55
CA VAL A 141 -0.40 20.66 -18.77
C VAL A 141 0.26 22.03 -18.53
N PRO A 142 1.59 22.12 -18.68
CA PRO A 142 2.37 23.30 -18.26
C PRO A 142 1.91 24.61 -18.89
N ARG A 143 1.49 24.59 -20.16
CA ARG A 143 0.97 25.75 -20.88
C ARG A 143 -0.27 26.34 -20.19
N LEU A 144 -1.13 25.50 -19.63
CA LEU A 144 -2.31 25.92 -18.89
C LEU A 144 -2.03 26.12 -17.39
N GLY A 145 -0.79 25.89 -16.95
CA GLY A 145 -0.41 26.01 -15.54
C GLY A 145 -0.96 24.87 -14.65
N ILE A 146 -1.34 23.75 -15.24
CA ILE A 146 -1.78 22.56 -14.52
C ILE A 146 -0.56 21.75 -14.10
N PRO A 147 -0.30 21.58 -12.78
CA PRO A 147 0.84 20.83 -12.29
C PRO A 147 0.61 19.32 -12.38
N ASP A 148 1.70 18.56 -12.21
CA ASP A 148 1.61 17.12 -12.05
C ASP A 148 1.14 16.75 -10.65
N ALA A 149 0.13 15.90 -10.55
CA ALA A 149 -0.28 15.28 -9.30
C ALA A 149 0.78 14.27 -8.80
N GLY A 150 1.53 13.68 -9.72
CA GLY A 150 2.47 12.60 -9.44
C GLY A 150 1.79 11.31 -8.96
N ALA A 151 2.59 10.27 -8.85
CA ALA A 151 2.13 8.98 -8.36
C ALA A 151 3.17 8.36 -7.43
N SER A 152 2.71 7.52 -6.50
CA SER A 152 3.55 6.75 -5.60
C SER A 152 2.87 5.44 -5.23
N GLU A 153 3.65 4.41 -4.98
CA GLU A 153 3.14 3.25 -4.25
C GLU A 153 2.90 3.61 -2.79
N GLY A 154 1.94 2.95 -2.14
CA GLY A 154 1.63 3.28 -0.76
C GLY A 154 0.69 2.27 -0.13
N LEU A 155 1.14 1.04 0.08
CA LEU A 155 0.35 0.00 0.73
C LEU A 155 0.49 0.03 2.26
N HIS A 156 1.73 0.15 2.76
CA HIS A 156 2.06 0.17 4.19
C HIS A 156 3.22 1.13 4.51
N GLY A 157 3.33 2.17 3.74
CA GLY A 157 4.31 3.25 3.75
C GLY A 157 4.43 3.81 2.34
N LEU A 158 4.75 5.08 2.22
CA LEU A 158 4.82 5.73 0.93
C LEU A 158 6.13 5.39 0.24
N VAL A 159 6.08 4.86 -0.99
CA VAL A 159 7.25 4.58 -1.82
C VAL A 159 7.34 5.62 -2.91
N GLN A 160 8.41 6.40 -2.87
CA GLN A 160 8.55 7.56 -3.74
C GLN A 160 9.10 7.21 -5.11
N GLY A 161 8.50 7.83 -6.12
CA GLY A 161 9.00 7.80 -7.46
C GLY A 161 8.47 6.65 -8.30
N GLY A 162 7.18 6.66 -8.61
CA GLY A 162 6.51 5.64 -9.40
C GLY A 162 7.30 5.09 -10.57
N GLY A 163 7.50 3.79 -10.54
CA GLY A 163 7.83 2.85 -11.60
C GLY A 163 9.09 3.08 -12.43
N PHE A 164 9.61 4.28 -12.49
CA PHE A 164 10.56 4.60 -13.54
C PHE A 164 11.51 5.74 -13.18
N GLY A 165 11.85 5.88 -11.93
CA GLY A 165 12.70 6.95 -11.41
C GLY A 165 12.53 7.13 -9.91
N TRP A 166 12.31 6.04 -9.19
CA TRP A 166 12.14 6.00 -7.74
C TRP A 166 13.36 6.65 -7.07
N THR A 167 13.12 7.78 -6.45
CA THR A 167 14.13 8.37 -5.56
C THR A 167 13.93 7.74 -4.19
N SER A 168 14.99 7.31 -3.54
CA SER A 168 14.93 6.75 -2.20
C SER A 168 14.66 7.85 -1.17
N VAL A 169 13.42 8.33 -1.11
CA VAL A 169 12.98 9.21 -0.03
C VAL A 169 12.60 8.35 1.17
N THR A 170 13.09 8.73 2.33
CA THR A 170 12.69 8.13 3.61
C THR A 170 11.21 8.43 3.89
N THR A 171 10.47 7.44 4.35
CA THR A 171 9.06 7.56 4.76
C THR A 171 8.80 6.66 5.97
N THR A 172 7.71 6.89 6.70
CA THR A 172 7.29 5.99 7.77
C THR A 172 6.87 4.65 7.17
N THR A 173 7.40 3.55 7.70
CA THR A 173 7.12 2.20 7.19
C THR A 173 6.46 1.35 8.28
N PHE A 174 5.31 0.80 7.93
CA PHE A 174 4.46 -0.04 8.76
C PHE A 174 4.63 -1.52 8.37
N PRO A 175 4.07 -2.49 9.15
CA PRO A 175 4.02 -3.88 8.72
C PRO A 175 3.38 -4.02 7.34
N GLU A 176 3.80 -5.03 6.56
CA GLU A 176 3.10 -5.44 5.33
C GLU A 176 1.58 -5.48 5.55
N VAL A 177 0.80 -5.34 4.47
CA VAL A 177 -0.66 -5.22 4.58
C VAL A 177 -1.30 -6.43 5.28
N ILE A 178 -0.77 -7.64 5.08
CA ILE A 178 -1.22 -8.85 5.80
C ILE A 178 -1.05 -8.70 7.33
N GLY A 179 0.01 -8.02 7.79
CA GLY A 179 0.20 -7.66 9.19
C GLY A 179 -0.75 -6.56 9.65
N LEU A 180 -0.90 -5.50 8.86
CA LEU A 180 -1.90 -4.46 9.13
C LEU A 180 -3.31 -5.02 9.21
N ALA A 181 -3.66 -5.98 8.36
CA ALA A 181 -4.94 -6.67 8.40
C ALA A 181 -5.14 -7.48 9.69
N SER A 182 -4.05 -8.06 10.23
CA SER A 182 -4.10 -8.82 11.48
C SER A 182 -4.44 -7.96 12.70
N THR A 183 -4.39 -6.64 12.58
CA THR A 183 -4.85 -5.73 13.64
C THR A 183 -6.37 -5.76 13.83
N TRP A 184 -7.15 -6.06 12.79
CA TRP A 184 -8.61 -5.95 12.79
C TRP A 184 -9.11 -4.59 13.33
N ASP A 185 -8.33 -3.53 13.07
CA ASP A 185 -8.62 -2.15 13.50
C ASP A 185 -8.70 -1.18 12.31
N PRO A 186 -9.91 -0.92 11.77
CA PRO A 186 -10.08 0.03 10.68
C PRO A 186 -9.66 1.45 11.03
N GLU A 187 -9.71 1.86 12.31
CA GLU A 187 -9.28 3.20 12.71
C GLU A 187 -7.76 3.32 12.69
N LEU A 188 -7.04 2.27 13.08
CA LEU A 188 -5.59 2.23 12.90
C LEU A 188 -5.21 2.33 11.42
N ILE A 189 -5.90 1.57 10.53
CA ILE A 189 -5.67 1.64 9.08
C ILE A 189 -5.92 3.05 8.55
N ARG A 190 -6.99 3.73 9.00
CA ARG A 190 -7.26 5.13 8.64
C ARG A 190 -6.11 6.05 9.05
N ARG A 191 -5.56 5.89 10.25
CA ARG A 191 -4.42 6.67 10.76
C ARG A 191 -3.12 6.39 9.98
N VAL A 192 -2.87 5.13 9.62
CA VAL A 192 -1.74 4.72 8.77
C VAL A 192 -1.82 5.41 7.40
N ALA A 193 -2.99 5.38 6.78
CA ALA A 193 -3.21 6.02 5.48
C ALA A 193 -3.13 7.56 5.56
N ALA A 194 -3.64 8.18 6.61
CA ALA A 194 -3.50 9.62 6.84
C ALA A 194 -2.02 10.05 7.01
N THR A 195 -1.21 9.20 7.65
CA THR A 195 0.24 9.40 7.74
C THR A 195 0.88 9.42 6.35
N GLN A 196 0.51 8.47 5.49
CA GLN A 196 1.01 8.41 4.12
C GLN A 196 0.56 9.63 3.29
N ALA A 197 -0.69 10.08 3.44
CA ALA A 197 -1.20 11.28 2.78
C ALA A 197 -0.42 12.54 3.19
N ASN A 198 -0.17 12.69 4.48
CA ASN A 198 0.64 13.80 5.00
C ASN A 198 2.07 13.79 4.44
N GLU A 199 2.70 12.63 4.41
CA GLU A 199 4.04 12.47 3.81
C GLU A 199 4.03 12.75 2.30
N ALA A 200 2.99 12.32 1.57
CA ALA A 200 2.82 12.60 0.16
C ALA A 200 2.71 14.12 -0.11
N ARG A 201 1.92 14.84 0.70
CA ARG A 201 1.83 16.30 0.65
C ARG A 201 3.15 16.98 0.98
N TYR A 202 3.79 16.55 2.08
CA TYR A 202 5.08 17.07 2.50
C TYR A 202 6.13 16.96 1.39
N ILE A 203 6.26 15.79 0.79
CA ILE A 203 7.24 15.54 -0.27
C ILE A 203 6.90 16.34 -1.53
N THR A 204 5.61 16.38 -1.92
CA THR A 204 5.17 17.12 -3.12
C THR A 204 5.40 18.61 -3.00
N GLN A 205 5.18 19.18 -1.83
CA GLN A 205 5.18 20.65 -1.65
C GLN A 205 6.52 21.20 -1.14
N ASN A 206 7.36 20.36 -0.54
CA ASN A 206 8.65 20.78 -0.03
C ASN A 206 9.70 20.89 -1.17
N PRO A 207 10.30 22.08 -1.38
CA PRO A 207 11.25 22.30 -2.47
C PRO A 207 12.48 21.39 -2.49
N LYS A 208 12.79 20.75 -1.33
CA LYS A 208 13.90 19.80 -1.19
C LYS A 208 13.73 18.58 -2.09
N TYR A 209 12.49 18.06 -2.22
CA TYR A 209 12.25 16.76 -2.87
C TYR A 209 11.99 16.89 -4.37
N LYS A 210 11.38 17.99 -4.83
CA LYS A 210 11.09 18.27 -6.25
C LYS A 210 10.35 17.11 -6.93
N HIS A 211 9.41 16.51 -6.22
CA HIS A 211 8.72 15.31 -6.67
C HIS A 211 7.25 15.38 -6.26
N SER A 212 6.35 14.93 -7.14
CA SER A 212 4.90 14.86 -6.85
C SER A 212 4.50 13.43 -6.56
N ALA A 213 3.65 13.22 -5.53
CA ALA A 213 3.31 11.92 -4.98
C ALA A 213 1.85 11.79 -4.53
N LEU A 214 0.95 12.61 -5.08
CA LEU A 214 -0.39 12.79 -4.53
C LEU A 214 -1.42 11.74 -4.98
N VAL A 215 -1.10 10.92 -5.99
CA VAL A 215 -1.92 9.76 -6.37
C VAL A 215 -1.25 8.53 -5.81
N VAL A 216 -1.76 8.00 -4.70
CA VAL A 216 -1.24 6.83 -4.01
C VAL A 216 -1.89 5.56 -4.59
N TRP A 217 -1.06 4.65 -5.13
CA TRP A 217 -1.52 3.37 -5.69
C TRP A 217 -1.77 2.36 -4.56
N GLY A 218 -2.94 2.46 -4.02
CA GLY A 218 -3.44 1.70 -2.89
C GLY A 218 -4.81 2.19 -2.43
N PRO A 219 -5.49 1.39 -1.61
CA PRO A 219 -5.10 0.07 -1.11
C PRO A 219 -5.19 -1.02 -2.16
N ASN A 220 -4.54 -2.18 -1.87
CA ASN A 220 -4.79 -3.41 -2.59
C ASN A 220 -6.06 -4.07 -2.04
N ALA A 221 -7.10 -4.15 -2.87
CA ALA A 221 -8.40 -4.75 -2.53
C ALA A 221 -8.58 -6.17 -3.11
N ASP A 222 -7.51 -6.77 -3.65
CA ASP A 222 -7.49 -8.18 -4.03
C ASP A 222 -7.66 -9.09 -2.82
N LEU A 223 -8.28 -10.26 -3.04
CA LEU A 223 -8.53 -11.24 -1.99
C LEU A 223 -7.42 -12.31 -1.97
N ALA A 224 -6.80 -12.51 -0.82
CA ALA A 224 -5.81 -13.55 -0.55
C ALA A 224 -6.48 -14.92 -0.41
N ARG A 225 -7.16 -15.37 -1.49
CA ARG A 225 -7.95 -16.61 -1.53
C ARG A 225 -7.13 -17.89 -1.45
N ASP A 226 -5.82 -17.80 -1.69
CA ASP A 226 -4.91 -18.92 -1.74
C ASP A 226 -3.56 -18.59 -1.09
N PRO A 227 -3.03 -19.41 -0.17
CA PRO A 227 -1.76 -19.16 0.50
C PRO A 227 -0.54 -19.24 -0.44
N ARG A 228 -0.71 -19.76 -1.65
CA ARG A 228 0.36 -19.82 -2.67
C ARG A 228 0.55 -18.51 -3.42
N TRP A 229 -0.45 -17.63 -3.46
CA TRP A 229 -0.35 -16.37 -4.19
C TRP A 229 0.83 -15.53 -3.72
N GLY A 230 1.72 -15.17 -4.67
CA GLY A 230 2.98 -14.49 -4.39
C GLY A 230 2.86 -13.10 -3.78
N ARG A 231 1.69 -12.44 -3.88
CA ARG A 231 1.41 -11.09 -3.34
C ARG A 231 0.42 -11.10 -2.16
N ASN A 232 0.35 -12.20 -1.42
CA ASN A 232 -0.46 -12.28 -0.20
C ASN A 232 -0.15 -11.16 0.80
N ASN A 233 1.12 -10.75 0.90
CA ASN A 233 1.58 -9.67 1.77
C ASN A 233 0.91 -8.33 1.50
N GLU A 234 0.39 -8.10 0.30
CA GLU A 234 -0.25 -6.84 -0.10
C GLU A 234 -1.76 -6.80 0.20
N SER A 235 -2.36 -7.92 0.61
CA SER A 235 -3.81 -8.05 0.80
C SER A 235 -4.23 -7.97 2.27
N TYR A 236 -5.43 -7.44 2.52
CA TYR A 236 -6.05 -7.47 3.84
C TYR A 236 -6.67 -8.84 4.21
N GLY A 237 -6.52 -9.88 3.37
CA GLY A 237 -6.91 -11.24 3.68
C GLY A 237 -7.88 -11.88 2.69
N GLU A 238 -8.54 -12.98 3.14
CA GLU A 238 -9.38 -13.80 2.29
C GLU A 238 -10.87 -13.43 2.32
N ASP A 239 -11.30 -12.61 3.30
CA ASP A 239 -12.71 -12.28 3.51
C ASP A 239 -13.09 -10.94 2.87
N PRO A 240 -14.13 -10.90 2.03
CA PRO A 240 -14.51 -9.69 1.30
C PRO A 240 -15.01 -8.55 2.21
N PHE A 241 -15.62 -8.85 3.36
CA PHE A 241 -16.08 -7.84 4.29
C PHE A 241 -14.91 -7.20 5.07
N LEU A 242 -13.96 -8.03 5.52
CA LEU A 242 -12.74 -7.54 6.17
C LEU A 242 -11.93 -6.67 5.21
N VAL A 243 -11.61 -7.20 4.00
CA VAL A 243 -10.83 -6.48 2.99
C VAL A 243 -11.53 -5.18 2.60
N GLY A 244 -12.83 -5.22 2.35
CA GLY A 244 -13.61 -4.03 2.00
C GLY A 244 -13.64 -2.98 3.11
N THR A 245 -13.83 -3.40 4.37
CA THR A 245 -13.83 -2.50 5.54
C THR A 245 -12.48 -1.82 5.74
N MET A 246 -11.38 -2.58 5.65
CA MET A 246 -10.02 -2.05 5.78
C MET A 246 -9.68 -1.12 4.60
N SER A 247 -10.04 -1.52 3.37
CA SER A 247 -9.82 -0.70 2.17
C SER A 247 -10.59 0.62 2.24
N ALA A 248 -11.85 0.60 2.66
CA ALA A 248 -12.65 1.81 2.85
C ALA A 248 -12.04 2.74 3.92
N ALA A 249 -11.52 2.18 5.02
CA ALA A 249 -10.84 2.96 6.05
C ALA A 249 -9.54 3.59 5.53
N PHE A 250 -8.76 2.86 4.75
CA PHE A 250 -7.54 3.35 4.12
C PHE A 250 -7.83 4.51 3.16
N VAL A 251 -8.84 4.37 2.28
CA VAL A 251 -9.26 5.43 1.35
C VAL A 251 -9.63 6.70 2.10
N ARG A 252 -10.46 6.60 3.16
CA ARG A 252 -10.82 7.76 4.00
C ARG A 252 -9.59 8.41 4.64
N GLY A 253 -8.63 7.59 5.08
CA GLY A 253 -7.37 8.10 5.65
C GLY A 253 -6.55 8.89 4.65
N LEU A 254 -6.40 8.39 3.42
CA LEU A 254 -5.68 9.07 2.35
C LEU A 254 -6.35 10.38 1.91
N GLN A 255 -7.67 10.35 1.71
CA GLN A 255 -8.40 11.50 1.17
C GLN A 255 -8.62 12.61 2.22
N GLY A 256 -8.61 12.24 3.52
CA GLY A 256 -8.89 13.17 4.61
C GLY A 256 -10.36 13.47 4.77
N ASP A 257 -10.69 14.31 5.75
CA ASP A 257 -12.07 14.56 6.19
C ASP A 257 -12.74 15.76 5.49
N THR A 258 -12.02 16.43 4.56
CA THR A 258 -12.57 17.61 3.87
C THR A 258 -13.29 17.21 2.59
N PRO A 259 -14.61 17.45 2.49
CA PRO A 259 -15.35 17.11 1.28
C PRO A 259 -14.78 17.80 0.04
N ASN A 260 -14.57 17.06 -1.05
CA ASN A 260 -14.08 17.55 -2.35
C ASN A 260 -12.69 18.23 -2.33
N GLN A 261 -11.95 18.12 -1.23
CA GLN A 261 -10.56 18.59 -1.12
C GLN A 261 -9.74 17.50 -0.43
N TRP A 262 -9.00 16.75 -1.22
CA TRP A 262 -8.27 15.58 -0.73
C TRP A 262 -6.84 15.92 -0.33
N GLU A 263 -6.37 15.25 0.72
CA GLU A 263 -4.96 15.31 1.10
C GLU A 263 -4.10 14.51 0.09
N ALA A 264 -4.49 13.29 -0.24
CA ALA A 264 -3.97 12.50 -1.35
C ALA A 264 -5.13 11.75 -2.02
N ALA A 265 -4.95 11.32 -3.26
CA ALA A 265 -5.94 10.50 -3.97
C ALA A 265 -5.58 9.02 -3.83
N SER A 266 -6.58 8.19 -3.51
CA SER A 266 -6.46 6.74 -3.54
C SER A 266 -6.68 6.21 -4.95
N LEU A 267 -5.86 5.25 -5.39
CA LEU A 267 -6.06 4.48 -6.61
C LEU A 267 -6.05 3.00 -6.25
N LEU A 268 -7.25 2.41 -6.17
CA LEU A 268 -7.44 1.00 -5.79
C LEU A 268 -6.73 0.06 -6.77
N LYS A 269 -6.23 -1.07 -6.27
CA LYS A 269 -5.61 -2.09 -7.13
C LYS A 269 -5.90 -3.50 -6.64
N HIS A 270 -5.83 -4.52 -7.46
CA HIS A 270 -5.84 -4.53 -8.94
C HIS A 270 -7.17 -5.12 -9.41
N PHE A 271 -7.99 -4.33 -10.03
CA PHE A 271 -9.31 -4.77 -10.46
C PHE A 271 -9.21 -5.59 -11.75
N LEU A 272 -9.51 -6.87 -11.75
CA LEU A 272 -10.19 -7.69 -10.75
C LEU A 272 -9.56 -9.08 -10.68
N SER A 273 -9.63 -9.71 -9.49
CA SER A 273 -9.23 -11.13 -9.29
C SER A 273 -7.78 -11.46 -9.65
N ASN A 274 -6.86 -10.53 -9.40
CA ASN A 274 -5.44 -10.67 -9.63
C ASN A 274 -4.78 -11.41 -8.45
N SER A 275 -5.14 -12.70 -8.23
CA SER A 275 -4.65 -13.51 -7.13
C SER A 275 -3.89 -14.76 -7.58
N ASN A 276 -3.08 -14.61 -8.63
CA ASN A 276 -1.99 -15.48 -9.05
C ASN A 276 -0.92 -14.63 -9.72
N GLU A 277 0.35 -15.03 -9.59
CA GLU A 277 1.49 -14.33 -10.18
C GLU A 277 2.04 -15.05 -11.40
N THR A 278 2.09 -16.36 -11.33
CA THR A 278 2.60 -17.18 -12.42
C THR A 278 1.68 -17.01 -13.64
N GLU A 279 2.27 -16.57 -14.76
CA GLU A 279 1.58 -16.34 -16.02
C GLU A 279 0.42 -15.32 -15.99
N ARG A 280 0.39 -14.41 -14.98
CA ARG A 280 -0.69 -13.44 -14.78
C ARG A 280 -1.02 -12.59 -16.03
N GLY A 281 -0.03 -12.33 -16.88
CA GLY A 281 -0.19 -11.55 -18.11
C GLY A 281 -0.94 -12.26 -19.25
N HIS A 282 -1.35 -13.51 -19.06
CA HIS A 282 -2.15 -14.29 -20.02
C HIS A 282 -3.12 -15.29 -19.37
N SER A 283 -3.20 -15.27 -18.04
CA SER A 283 -4.16 -16.09 -17.29
C SER A 283 -5.58 -15.51 -17.37
N SER A 284 -6.57 -16.38 -17.15
CA SER A 284 -7.97 -15.99 -17.04
C SER A 284 -8.57 -16.53 -15.75
N SER A 285 -9.10 -15.61 -14.94
CA SER A 285 -9.85 -15.92 -13.72
C SER A 285 -11.29 -16.23 -14.11
N ASN A 286 -11.67 -17.53 -14.10
CA ASN A 286 -12.96 -17.97 -14.59
C ASN A 286 -13.89 -18.33 -13.43
N TYR A 287 -15.02 -17.65 -13.34
CA TYR A 287 -16.08 -17.87 -12.35
C TYR A 287 -17.37 -17.16 -12.76
N ASP A 288 -18.48 -17.52 -12.12
CA ASP A 288 -19.78 -16.98 -12.43
C ASP A 288 -20.03 -15.55 -11.91
N THR A 289 -21.09 -14.95 -12.37
CA THR A 289 -21.49 -13.58 -12.03
C THR A 289 -21.81 -13.44 -10.54
N ALA A 290 -22.32 -14.47 -9.88
CA ALA A 290 -22.59 -14.44 -8.44
C ALA A 290 -21.28 -14.28 -7.63
N LEU A 291 -20.22 -15.02 -7.95
CA LEU A 291 -18.92 -14.83 -7.32
C LEU A 291 -18.27 -13.50 -7.69
N PHE A 292 -18.52 -12.97 -8.90
CA PHE A 292 -18.09 -11.60 -9.22
C PHE A 292 -18.64 -10.61 -8.18
N TRP A 293 -19.97 -10.60 -7.97
CA TRP A 293 -20.61 -9.61 -7.13
C TRP A 293 -20.45 -9.86 -5.62
N ASP A 294 -20.56 -11.13 -5.20
CA ASP A 294 -20.64 -11.49 -3.78
C ASP A 294 -19.25 -11.66 -3.15
N TYR A 295 -18.19 -11.85 -3.98
CA TYR A 295 -16.85 -12.12 -3.49
C TYR A 295 -15.79 -11.20 -4.10
N TYR A 296 -15.42 -11.36 -5.38
CA TYR A 296 -14.23 -10.70 -5.95
C TYR A 296 -14.37 -9.18 -6.08
N ALA A 297 -15.53 -8.69 -6.49
CA ALA A 297 -15.78 -7.26 -6.68
C ALA A 297 -16.27 -6.57 -5.39
N ALA A 298 -16.70 -7.31 -4.38
CA ALA A 298 -17.25 -6.75 -3.15
C ALA A 298 -16.30 -5.81 -2.40
N PRO A 299 -14.99 -6.11 -2.20
CA PRO A 299 -14.07 -5.19 -1.53
C PRO A 299 -13.89 -3.88 -2.28
N PHE A 300 -13.80 -3.93 -3.61
CA PHE A 300 -13.68 -2.74 -4.46
C PHE A 300 -14.92 -1.87 -4.38
N ARG A 301 -16.10 -2.49 -4.44
CA ARG A 301 -17.37 -1.77 -4.28
C ARG A 301 -17.44 -1.07 -2.92
N MET A 302 -17.10 -1.75 -1.82
CA MET A 302 -17.07 -1.16 -0.49
C MET A 302 -16.06 -0.01 -0.39
N ALA A 303 -14.86 -0.15 -0.96
CA ALA A 303 -13.87 0.92 -0.98
C ALA A 303 -14.35 2.15 -1.78
N ILE A 304 -15.17 1.95 -2.82
CA ILE A 304 -15.77 3.04 -3.60
C ILE A 304 -16.98 3.63 -2.88
N GLU A 305 -17.98 2.81 -2.55
CA GLU A 305 -19.27 3.28 -2.00
C GLU A 305 -19.14 3.77 -0.55
N ASP A 306 -18.42 3.02 0.30
CA ASP A 306 -18.25 3.36 1.71
C ASP A 306 -16.98 4.20 1.97
N GLY A 307 -15.91 3.96 1.20
CA GLY A 307 -14.63 4.66 1.35
C GLY A 307 -14.52 5.97 0.57
N GLY A 308 -15.27 6.12 -0.51
CA GLY A 308 -15.23 7.27 -1.41
C GLY A 308 -14.06 7.23 -2.42
N ALA A 309 -13.50 6.05 -2.71
CA ALA A 309 -12.51 5.93 -3.77
C ALA A 309 -13.13 6.23 -5.13
N THR A 310 -12.39 6.90 -6.00
CA THR A 310 -12.86 7.21 -7.36
C THR A 310 -11.93 6.68 -8.45
N SER A 311 -10.76 6.20 -8.08
CA SER A 311 -9.74 5.75 -9.04
C SER A 311 -9.37 4.30 -8.79
N LEU A 312 -9.04 3.57 -9.87
CA LEU A 312 -8.59 2.19 -9.76
C LEU A 312 -7.63 1.80 -10.88
N MET A 313 -6.91 0.69 -10.66
CA MET A 313 -6.00 0.06 -11.62
C MET A 313 -6.60 -1.26 -12.11
N ALA A 314 -6.74 -1.39 -13.43
CA ALA A 314 -7.12 -2.65 -14.07
C ALA A 314 -5.96 -3.64 -13.98
N SER A 315 -6.24 -4.88 -13.61
CA SER A 315 -5.25 -5.94 -13.41
C SER A 315 -4.69 -6.52 -14.70
N TYR A 316 -3.68 -7.38 -14.57
CA TYR A 316 -3.03 -8.07 -15.70
C TYR A 316 -3.89 -9.15 -16.34
N ASN A 317 -4.61 -9.95 -15.52
CA ASN A 317 -5.34 -11.12 -15.96
C ASN A 317 -6.61 -10.78 -16.76
N ALA A 318 -7.22 -11.79 -17.34
CA ALA A 318 -8.56 -11.72 -17.87
C ALA A 318 -9.60 -12.19 -16.84
N TRP A 319 -10.83 -11.71 -16.93
CA TRP A 319 -12.00 -12.31 -16.32
C TRP A 319 -12.86 -12.94 -17.41
N ASN A 320 -13.11 -14.25 -17.30
CA ASN A 320 -13.85 -15.03 -18.28
C ASN A 320 -13.37 -14.74 -19.73
N HIS A 321 -12.04 -14.82 -19.93
CA HIS A 321 -11.32 -14.63 -21.18
C HIS A 321 -11.30 -13.20 -21.75
N VAL A 322 -11.86 -12.20 -21.08
CA VAL A 322 -11.75 -10.79 -21.46
C VAL A 322 -10.73 -10.10 -20.58
N PRO A 323 -9.57 -9.65 -21.12
CA PRO A 323 -8.54 -8.96 -20.36
C PRO A 323 -9.07 -7.71 -19.67
N MET A 324 -8.66 -7.49 -18.39
CA MET A 324 -9.25 -6.44 -17.57
C MET A 324 -9.05 -5.04 -18.14
N THR A 325 -7.96 -4.77 -18.85
CA THR A 325 -7.69 -3.46 -19.48
C THR A 325 -8.67 -3.07 -20.58
N VAL A 326 -9.43 -4.02 -21.11
CA VAL A 326 -10.48 -3.80 -22.14
C VAL A 326 -11.85 -4.33 -21.71
N ASN A 327 -11.98 -4.78 -20.45
CA ASN A 327 -13.22 -5.39 -19.97
C ASN A 327 -14.30 -4.33 -19.77
N PRO A 328 -15.50 -4.51 -20.37
CA PRO A 328 -16.61 -3.56 -20.25
C PRO A 328 -17.05 -3.29 -18.81
N VAL A 329 -16.81 -4.23 -17.89
CA VAL A 329 -17.20 -4.10 -16.49
C VAL A 329 -16.61 -2.86 -15.82
N ILE A 330 -15.43 -2.39 -16.26
CA ILE A 330 -14.81 -1.16 -15.74
C ILE A 330 -15.73 0.03 -16.02
N LYS A 331 -16.14 0.20 -17.26
CA LYS A 331 -16.98 1.32 -17.68
C LYS A 331 -18.42 1.19 -17.19
N ASP A 332 -18.99 -0.02 -17.32
CA ASP A 332 -20.41 -0.23 -17.10
C ASP A 332 -20.76 -0.43 -15.61
N VAL A 333 -19.89 -1.05 -14.83
CA VAL A 333 -20.11 -1.28 -13.41
C VAL A 333 -19.34 -0.26 -12.57
N VAL A 334 -18.00 -0.23 -12.69
CA VAL A 334 -17.17 0.56 -11.77
C VAL A 334 -17.43 2.06 -11.95
N VAL A 335 -17.42 2.56 -13.18
CA VAL A 335 -17.63 3.98 -13.44
C VAL A 335 -19.12 4.37 -13.37
N LYS A 336 -20.01 3.65 -14.09
CA LYS A 336 -21.42 4.08 -14.20
C LYS A 336 -22.28 3.72 -12.99
N GLN A 337 -22.10 2.52 -12.42
CA GLN A 337 -22.96 2.06 -11.30
C GLN A 337 -22.37 2.45 -9.95
N TRP A 338 -21.05 2.29 -9.72
CA TRP A 338 -20.44 2.61 -8.43
C TRP A 338 -19.93 4.05 -8.32
N GLY A 339 -19.84 4.78 -9.45
CA GLY A 339 -19.47 6.19 -9.47
C GLY A 339 -17.97 6.46 -9.33
N ALA A 340 -17.12 5.51 -9.66
CA ALA A 340 -15.67 5.72 -9.68
C ALA A 340 -15.27 6.57 -10.91
N ASP A 341 -15.30 7.87 -10.75
CA ASP A 341 -15.17 8.87 -11.83
C ASP A 341 -13.77 9.50 -11.94
N GLY A 342 -12.78 8.97 -11.22
CA GLY A 342 -11.40 9.44 -11.18
C GLY A 342 -10.49 8.79 -12.23
N ILE A 343 -9.22 8.57 -11.86
CA ILE A 343 -8.22 7.94 -12.72
C ILE A 343 -8.51 6.46 -12.85
N ILE A 344 -8.67 5.97 -14.07
CA ILE A 344 -8.66 4.55 -14.37
C ILE A 344 -7.31 4.24 -15.04
N SER A 345 -6.48 3.42 -14.37
CA SER A 345 -5.13 3.07 -14.81
C SER A 345 -5.08 1.64 -15.36
N SER A 346 -4.22 1.38 -16.33
CA SER A 346 -3.75 0.01 -16.54
C SER A 346 -2.70 -0.34 -15.51
N ASP A 347 -2.46 -1.62 -15.27
CA ASP A 347 -1.22 -2.07 -14.64
C ASP A 347 -0.03 -1.95 -15.60
N ALA A 348 1.20 -2.09 -15.09
CA ALA A 348 2.42 -1.87 -15.87
C ALA A 348 2.53 -2.88 -17.04
N THR A 349 2.63 -2.36 -18.27
CA THR A 349 2.68 -3.17 -19.51
C THR A 349 1.44 -4.04 -19.82
N ALA A 350 0.37 -3.93 -19.05
CA ALA A 350 -0.84 -4.74 -19.28
C ALA A 350 -1.49 -4.48 -20.65
N VAL A 351 -1.33 -3.27 -21.20
CA VAL A 351 -1.82 -2.94 -22.56
C VAL A 351 -1.02 -3.68 -23.64
N GLU A 352 0.30 -3.76 -23.48
CA GLU A 352 1.17 -4.51 -24.39
C GLU A 352 0.87 -6.01 -24.35
N GLN A 353 0.44 -6.51 -23.18
CA GLN A 353 0.10 -7.93 -22.97
C GLN A 353 -1.22 -8.34 -23.66
N LEU A 354 -2.07 -7.40 -24.07
CA LEU A 354 -3.21 -7.71 -24.93
C LEU A 354 -2.78 -8.42 -26.23
N VAL A 355 -1.60 -8.05 -26.74
CA VAL A 355 -1.00 -8.65 -27.94
C VAL A 355 -0.08 -9.81 -27.59
N THR A 356 0.86 -9.59 -26.67
CA THR A 356 1.96 -10.54 -26.42
C THR A 356 1.58 -11.68 -25.49
N GLY A 357 0.74 -11.43 -24.49
CA GLY A 357 0.27 -12.38 -23.51
C GLY A 357 -1.07 -12.99 -23.88
N HIS A 358 -2.15 -12.23 -23.75
CA HIS A 358 -3.52 -12.69 -23.99
C HIS A 358 -3.82 -13.02 -25.47
N LYS A 359 -3.05 -12.47 -26.42
CA LYS A 359 -3.31 -12.60 -27.87
C LYS A 359 -4.75 -12.21 -28.22
N TYR A 360 -5.28 -11.22 -27.51
CA TYR A 360 -6.66 -10.77 -27.59
C TYR A 360 -6.89 -9.90 -28.84
N VAL A 361 -5.90 -9.07 -29.19
CA VAL A 361 -5.89 -8.26 -30.43
C VAL A 361 -4.61 -8.48 -31.22
N ALA A 362 -4.63 -8.12 -32.52
CA ALA A 362 -3.55 -8.43 -33.45
C ALA A 362 -2.30 -7.53 -33.28
N ASP A 363 -2.49 -6.27 -32.86
CA ASP A 363 -1.42 -5.26 -32.85
C ASP A 363 -1.56 -4.25 -31.70
N GLN A 364 -0.47 -3.55 -31.41
CA GLN A 364 -0.36 -2.61 -30.31
C GLN A 364 -1.19 -1.33 -30.47
N GLN A 365 -1.53 -0.94 -31.70
CA GLN A 365 -2.36 0.24 -31.94
C GLN A 365 -3.81 -0.06 -31.60
N THR A 366 -4.31 -1.23 -32.03
CA THR A 366 -5.63 -1.73 -31.64
C THR A 366 -5.72 -1.92 -30.14
N ALA A 367 -4.69 -2.53 -29.50
CA ALA A 367 -4.63 -2.68 -28.06
C ALA A 367 -4.78 -1.34 -27.33
N LEU A 368 -4.02 -0.33 -27.73
CA LEU A 368 -4.07 1.00 -27.14
C LEU A 368 -5.44 1.66 -27.33
N ALA A 369 -5.99 1.58 -28.55
CA ALA A 369 -7.28 2.18 -28.88
C ALA A 369 -8.43 1.55 -28.08
N ASP A 370 -8.48 0.23 -28.00
CA ASP A 370 -9.53 -0.48 -27.28
C ASP A 370 -9.43 -0.20 -25.76
N THR A 371 -8.21 -0.10 -25.23
CA THR A 371 -7.95 0.27 -23.83
C THR A 371 -8.49 1.68 -23.51
N ILE A 372 -8.21 2.68 -24.36
CA ILE A 372 -8.72 4.05 -24.18
C ILE A 372 -10.25 4.08 -24.27
N LYS A 373 -10.85 3.36 -25.23
CA LYS A 373 -12.32 3.25 -25.38
C LYS A 373 -12.99 2.56 -24.20
N ALA A 374 -12.29 1.63 -23.54
CA ALA A 374 -12.74 1.01 -22.29
C ALA A 374 -12.73 1.98 -21.08
N GLY A 375 -12.17 3.19 -21.23
CA GLY A 375 -12.17 4.23 -20.22
C GLY A 375 -10.85 4.35 -19.46
N ILE A 376 -9.80 3.63 -19.83
CA ILE A 376 -8.48 3.75 -19.22
C ILE A 376 -7.89 5.12 -19.57
N SER A 377 -7.61 5.92 -18.57
CA SER A 377 -7.06 7.28 -18.67
C SER A 377 -5.57 7.39 -18.38
N GLN A 378 -4.99 6.33 -17.85
CA GLN A 378 -3.57 6.26 -17.51
C GLN A 378 -3.00 4.91 -17.94
N ILE A 379 -1.96 4.94 -18.74
CA ILE A 379 -1.32 3.73 -19.28
C ILE A 379 0.08 3.64 -18.70
N LEU A 380 0.30 2.63 -17.85
CA LEU A 380 1.60 2.32 -17.29
C LEU A 380 2.38 1.47 -18.31
N THR A 381 3.42 2.04 -18.88
CA THR A 381 4.21 1.38 -19.91
C THR A 381 5.67 1.83 -19.91
N PHE A 382 6.56 0.92 -20.28
CA PHE A 382 7.96 1.22 -20.57
C PHE A 382 8.20 1.65 -22.02
N VAL A 383 7.18 1.56 -22.87
CA VAL A 383 7.29 1.96 -24.26
C VAL A 383 7.19 3.48 -24.33
N PRO A 384 8.22 4.18 -24.87
CA PRO A 384 8.24 5.63 -24.93
C PRO A 384 7.25 6.18 -25.97
N ASP A 385 7.16 7.52 -26.01
CA ASP A 385 6.40 8.27 -27.02
C ASP A 385 4.89 7.99 -26.98
N MET A 386 4.26 8.18 -25.83
CA MET A 386 2.80 8.05 -25.69
C MET A 386 2.06 8.95 -26.69
N PRO A 387 2.42 10.24 -26.90
CA PRO A 387 1.75 11.07 -27.91
C PRO A 387 1.78 10.44 -29.31
N GLY A 388 2.96 10.03 -29.79
CA GLY A 388 3.06 9.43 -31.14
C GLY A 388 2.33 8.10 -31.27
N ARG A 389 2.21 7.32 -30.19
CA ARG A 389 1.40 6.08 -30.18
C ARG A 389 -0.09 6.38 -30.32
N VAL A 390 -0.60 7.37 -29.57
CA VAL A 390 -2.01 7.80 -29.64
C VAL A 390 -2.31 8.44 -30.99
N GLN A 391 -1.41 9.33 -31.50
CA GLN A 391 -1.56 9.92 -32.83
C GLN A 391 -1.68 8.87 -33.94
N LYS A 392 -0.83 7.82 -33.91
CA LYS A 392 -0.94 6.72 -34.89
C LYS A 392 -2.29 5.99 -34.84
N ALA A 393 -2.86 5.84 -33.64
CA ALA A 393 -4.20 5.25 -33.52
C ALA A 393 -5.30 6.18 -34.06
N ILE A 394 -5.13 7.49 -33.96
CA ILE A 394 -6.02 8.50 -34.56
C ILE A 394 -5.88 8.48 -36.07
N ASP A 395 -4.67 8.48 -36.60
CA ASP A 395 -4.41 8.42 -38.08
C ASP A 395 -5.01 7.16 -38.71
N ALA A 396 -4.95 6.04 -37.98
CA ALA A 396 -5.57 4.77 -38.34
C ALA A 396 -7.11 4.76 -38.20
N LYS A 397 -7.70 5.84 -37.70
CA LYS A 397 -9.15 5.98 -37.41
C LYS A 397 -9.67 5.00 -36.35
N LEU A 398 -8.76 4.53 -35.48
CA LEU A 398 -9.12 3.70 -34.36
C LEU A 398 -9.57 4.54 -33.16
N LEU A 399 -9.14 5.80 -33.04
CA LEU A 399 -9.52 6.76 -32.01
C LEU A 399 -9.99 8.07 -32.62
N THR A 400 -10.85 8.76 -31.88
CA THR A 400 -11.26 10.15 -32.10
C THR A 400 -10.82 11.02 -30.94
N GLU A 401 -10.74 12.34 -31.11
CA GLU A 401 -10.46 13.28 -30.03
C GLU A 401 -11.52 13.17 -28.90
N ALA A 402 -12.78 12.89 -29.26
CA ALA A 402 -13.85 12.68 -28.26
C ALA A 402 -13.60 11.42 -27.37
N ASP A 403 -12.99 10.36 -27.92
CA ASP A 403 -12.59 9.19 -27.13
C ASP A 403 -11.52 9.58 -26.10
N LEU A 404 -10.54 10.41 -26.51
CA LEU A 404 -9.49 10.91 -25.60
C LEU A 404 -10.10 11.76 -24.48
N GLU A 405 -10.94 12.73 -24.83
CA GLU A 405 -11.59 13.61 -23.85
C GLU A 405 -12.45 12.82 -22.87
N GLY A 406 -13.21 11.82 -23.38
CA GLY A 406 -14.03 10.97 -22.54
C GLY A 406 -13.23 10.24 -21.46
N ALA A 407 -12.08 9.67 -21.83
CA ALA A 407 -11.20 8.97 -20.89
C ALA A 407 -10.49 9.91 -19.93
N LEU A 408 -9.97 11.06 -20.40
CA LEU A 408 -9.15 11.98 -19.60
C LEU A 408 -9.91 12.74 -18.51
N ARG A 409 -11.25 12.80 -18.56
CA ARG A 409 -12.06 13.54 -17.56
C ARG A 409 -11.70 13.17 -16.14
N GLY A 410 -11.49 11.88 -15.87
CA GLY A 410 -11.16 11.37 -14.53
C GLY A 410 -9.85 11.92 -13.97
N LYS A 411 -8.83 12.11 -14.81
CA LYS A 411 -7.56 12.72 -14.38
C LYS A 411 -7.76 14.15 -13.88
N PHE A 412 -8.50 14.96 -14.62
CA PHE A 412 -8.70 16.36 -14.24
C PHE A 412 -9.67 16.52 -13.07
N ARG A 413 -10.66 15.61 -12.90
CA ARG A 413 -11.47 15.57 -11.67
C ARG A 413 -10.59 15.32 -10.46
N THR A 414 -9.67 14.36 -10.55
CA THR A 414 -8.71 14.05 -9.48
C THR A 414 -7.80 15.23 -9.18
N ALA A 415 -7.24 15.88 -10.20
CA ALA A 415 -6.39 17.07 -10.00
C ALA A 415 -7.14 18.24 -9.32
N ILE A 416 -8.41 18.44 -9.65
CA ILE A 416 -9.27 19.46 -9.03
C ILE A 416 -9.56 19.09 -7.57
N ARG A 417 -9.93 17.83 -7.27
CA ARG A 417 -10.19 17.35 -5.90
C ARG A 417 -8.95 17.42 -5.01
N LEU A 418 -7.77 17.24 -5.58
CA LEU A 418 -6.49 17.48 -4.89
C LEU A 418 -6.20 18.97 -4.63
N GLY A 419 -7.03 19.88 -5.13
CA GLY A 419 -6.86 21.33 -4.99
C GLY A 419 -5.65 21.88 -5.73
N LEU A 420 -5.14 21.19 -6.75
CA LEU A 420 -3.95 21.60 -7.51
C LEU A 420 -4.18 22.82 -8.40
N LEU A 421 -5.45 23.12 -8.71
CA LEU A 421 -5.86 24.20 -9.57
C LEU A 421 -6.47 25.38 -8.79
N ASP A 422 -6.54 25.25 -7.47
CA ASP A 422 -7.15 26.23 -6.59
C ASP A 422 -6.09 27.19 -6.04
N SER A 423 -6.53 28.37 -5.59
CA SER A 423 -5.67 29.27 -4.84
C SER A 423 -5.15 28.58 -3.56
N PRO A 424 -3.88 28.76 -3.17
CA PRO A 424 -3.33 28.18 -1.94
C PRO A 424 -4.16 28.46 -0.68
N ASN A 425 -4.85 29.60 -0.62
CA ASN A 425 -5.72 29.95 0.52
C ASN A 425 -7.04 29.15 0.55
N GLY A 426 -7.40 28.47 -0.53
CA GLY A 426 -8.60 27.62 -0.65
C GLY A 426 -8.37 26.15 -0.39
N ASN A 427 -7.10 25.71 -0.25
CA ASN A 427 -6.75 24.32 -0.03
C ASN A 427 -6.17 24.15 1.37
N PRO A 428 -6.80 23.36 2.28
CA PRO A 428 -6.35 23.18 3.66
C PRO A 428 -4.95 22.52 3.74
N TYR A 429 -4.56 21.75 2.73
CA TYR A 429 -3.29 21.03 2.69
C TYR A 429 -2.15 21.80 2.00
N SER A 430 -2.42 23.01 1.49
CA SER A 430 -1.46 23.78 0.66
C SER A 430 -0.18 24.19 1.38
N ARG A 431 -0.17 24.17 2.71
CA ARG A 431 0.97 24.59 3.52
C ARG A 431 1.83 23.46 4.06
N VAL A 432 1.40 22.21 3.95
CA VAL A 432 2.17 21.03 4.41
C VAL A 432 3.52 20.99 3.68
N GLY A 433 4.62 20.89 4.39
CA GLY A 433 5.97 20.86 3.81
C GLY A 433 6.56 22.22 3.43
N THR A 434 5.83 23.33 3.62
CA THR A 434 6.26 24.67 3.17
C THR A 434 6.65 25.63 4.29
N LEU A 435 6.40 25.26 5.55
CA LEU A 435 6.58 26.12 6.72
C LEU A 435 7.90 25.87 7.47
N GLY A 436 8.76 24.99 6.95
CA GLY A 436 10.00 24.60 7.61
C GLY A 436 9.80 23.62 8.76
N GLU A 437 8.66 22.95 8.82
CA GLU A 437 8.38 21.87 9.75
C GLU A 437 9.35 20.69 9.56
N PRO A 438 9.61 19.89 10.62
CA PRO A 438 10.49 18.74 10.52
C PRO A 438 9.90 17.68 9.56
N GLU A 439 10.76 16.83 9.03
CA GLU A 439 10.36 15.68 8.22
C GLU A 439 9.38 14.79 9.02
N PRO A 440 8.19 14.48 8.48
CA PRO A 440 7.12 13.82 9.24
C PRO A 440 7.53 12.49 9.87
N TRP A 441 8.28 11.66 9.11
CA TRP A 441 8.77 10.34 9.55
C TRP A 441 9.73 10.39 10.74
N ASN A 442 10.29 11.56 11.06
CA ASN A 442 11.13 11.77 12.23
C ASN A 442 10.36 12.19 13.49
N THR A 443 9.07 12.48 13.36
CA THR A 443 8.25 12.96 14.48
C THR A 443 7.91 11.84 15.47
N PRO A 444 7.73 12.16 16.76
CA PRO A 444 7.28 11.17 17.75
C PRO A 444 5.93 10.53 17.39
N ALA A 445 5.02 11.29 16.77
CA ALA A 445 3.69 10.79 16.41
C ALA A 445 3.77 9.66 15.38
N HIS A 446 4.57 9.81 14.32
CA HIS A 446 4.76 8.77 13.30
C HIS A 446 5.48 7.53 13.87
N LYS A 447 6.50 7.74 14.73
CA LYS A 447 7.21 6.64 15.41
C LYS A 447 6.30 5.84 16.34
N THR A 448 5.46 6.54 17.11
CA THR A 448 4.49 5.88 17.98
C THR A 448 3.47 5.07 17.18
N LEU A 449 2.93 5.65 16.11
CA LEU A 449 1.97 4.94 15.26
C LEU A 449 2.60 3.70 14.58
N ALA A 450 3.85 3.78 14.15
CA ALA A 450 4.57 2.63 13.58
C ALA A 450 4.74 1.51 14.62
N LEU A 451 5.06 1.86 15.87
CA LEU A 451 5.18 0.88 16.96
C LEU A 451 3.80 0.29 17.34
N ASP A 452 2.76 1.10 17.42
CA ASP A 452 1.41 0.63 17.72
C ASP A 452 0.92 -0.34 16.64
N ALA A 453 1.09 0.02 15.36
CA ALA A 453 0.73 -0.85 14.24
C ALA A 453 1.50 -2.18 14.28
N ALA A 454 2.79 -2.15 14.58
CA ALA A 454 3.60 -3.36 14.71
C ALA A 454 3.15 -4.24 15.88
N ARG A 455 2.85 -3.66 17.05
CA ARG A 455 2.36 -4.42 18.22
C ARG A 455 1.00 -5.05 17.97
N GLU A 456 0.07 -4.28 17.42
CA GLU A 456 -1.30 -4.73 17.16
C GLU A 456 -1.37 -5.82 16.08
N SER A 457 -0.37 -5.87 15.17
CA SER A 457 -0.30 -6.87 14.10
C SER A 457 0.19 -8.24 14.58
N ILE A 458 0.84 -8.35 15.75
CA ILE A 458 1.41 -9.62 16.22
C ILE A 458 0.30 -10.56 16.67
N VAL A 459 0.31 -11.78 16.09
CA VAL A 459 -0.62 -12.86 16.41
C VAL A 459 0.06 -13.89 17.27
N LEU A 460 -0.50 -14.19 18.44
CA LEU A 460 -0.06 -15.31 19.29
C LEU A 460 -0.79 -16.58 18.82
N LEU A 461 -0.05 -17.47 18.14
CA LEU A 461 -0.59 -18.71 17.58
C LEU A 461 -0.65 -19.84 18.60
N LYS A 462 0.31 -19.86 19.54
CA LYS A 462 0.37 -20.89 20.61
C LYS A 462 1.03 -20.31 21.86
N ASN A 463 0.54 -20.73 23.02
CA ASN A 463 1.13 -20.40 24.33
C ASN A 463 0.83 -21.46 25.38
N SER A 464 1.48 -22.63 25.27
CA SER A 464 1.31 -23.72 26.21
C SER A 464 1.96 -23.40 27.55
N ASN A 465 1.25 -23.74 28.64
CA ASN A 465 1.73 -23.55 30.01
C ASN A 465 2.15 -22.11 30.34
N ASN A 466 1.58 -21.11 29.64
CA ASN A 466 1.93 -19.71 29.80
C ASN A 466 3.44 -19.47 29.63
N MET A 467 4.06 -20.10 28.61
CA MET A 467 5.48 -19.90 28.28
C MET A 467 5.79 -18.44 28.04
N LEU A 468 4.89 -17.70 27.43
CA LEU A 468 4.92 -16.26 27.25
C LEU A 468 3.89 -15.58 28.15
N PRO A 469 4.16 -14.37 28.64
CA PRO A 469 5.38 -13.60 28.46
C PRO A 469 6.53 -14.14 29.30
N LEU A 470 7.76 -13.94 28.81
CA LEU A 470 8.97 -14.29 29.54
C LEU A 470 9.13 -13.36 30.77
N ASP A 471 9.52 -13.96 31.90
CA ASP A 471 9.80 -13.16 33.11
C ASP A 471 11.18 -12.48 32.99
N ARG A 472 11.14 -11.24 32.52
CA ARG A 472 12.32 -10.41 32.30
C ARG A 472 13.23 -10.32 33.53
N GLY A 473 12.65 -10.19 34.73
CA GLY A 473 13.42 -9.99 35.96
C GLY A 473 14.18 -11.22 36.43
N HIS A 474 13.80 -12.40 35.99
CA HIS A 474 14.41 -13.68 36.37
C HIS A 474 15.13 -14.40 35.22
N LEU A 475 15.06 -13.89 33.99
CA LEU A 475 15.67 -14.52 32.81
C LEU A 475 17.19 -14.29 32.82
N LYS A 476 17.97 -15.38 33.00
CA LYS A 476 19.44 -15.31 33.08
C LYS A 476 20.10 -15.26 31.70
N SER A 477 19.54 -15.97 30.73
CA SER A 477 20.11 -15.99 29.39
C SER A 477 19.05 -16.35 28.36
N VAL A 478 19.20 -15.81 27.13
CA VAL A 478 18.36 -16.09 25.99
C VAL A 478 19.21 -16.30 24.73
N ALA A 479 18.93 -17.35 23.98
CA ALA A 479 19.45 -17.52 22.62
C ALA A 479 18.47 -16.91 21.62
N VAL A 480 18.95 -16.07 20.71
CA VAL A 480 18.18 -15.55 19.56
C VAL A 480 18.78 -16.16 18.32
N ILE A 481 18.00 -16.99 17.63
CA ILE A 481 18.52 -17.88 16.59
C ILE A 481 17.69 -17.70 15.32
N GLY A 482 18.34 -17.77 14.18
CA GLY A 482 17.67 -17.92 12.88
C GLY A 482 17.90 -16.77 11.90
N PRO A 483 17.51 -16.99 10.63
CA PRO A 483 17.82 -16.08 9.54
C PRO A 483 17.06 -14.75 9.62
N ARG A 484 15.94 -14.69 10.35
CA ARG A 484 15.15 -13.47 10.56
C ARG A 484 15.47 -12.78 11.90
N ALA A 485 16.41 -13.31 12.66
CA ALA A 485 16.73 -12.79 14.00
C ALA A 485 17.40 -11.39 13.96
N ASN A 486 18.29 -11.17 13.01
CA ASN A 486 19.07 -9.93 12.89
C ASN A 486 18.94 -9.26 11.53
N ASP A 487 17.81 -9.39 10.90
CA ASP A 487 17.41 -8.59 9.75
C ASP A 487 16.00 -8.04 9.95
N ASN A 488 15.68 -7.00 9.20
CA ASN A 488 14.35 -6.43 9.06
C ASN A 488 14.21 -6.09 7.58
N LEU A 489 13.56 -6.99 6.86
CA LEU A 489 13.54 -6.96 5.41
C LEU A 489 12.39 -6.11 4.91
N LEU A 490 12.69 -5.25 3.94
CA LEU A 490 11.69 -4.54 3.15
C LEU A 490 11.13 -5.47 2.08
N ASP A 491 9.84 -5.39 1.85
CA ASP A 491 9.22 -5.98 0.67
C ASP A 491 9.34 -5.06 -0.55
N MET A 492 8.68 -5.42 -1.65
CA MET A 492 8.77 -4.68 -2.90
C MET A 492 8.14 -3.27 -2.80
N TYR A 493 7.12 -3.10 -1.98
CA TYR A 493 6.33 -1.87 -1.88
C TYR A 493 6.53 -1.12 -0.56
N ALA A 494 7.63 -1.40 0.13
CA ALA A 494 8.04 -0.65 1.30
C ALA A 494 8.87 0.59 0.94
N GLY A 495 8.66 1.68 1.65
CA GLY A 495 9.51 2.87 1.62
C GLY A 495 10.88 2.61 2.27
N LYS A 496 11.80 3.56 2.13
CA LYS A 496 13.08 3.49 2.83
C LYS A 496 12.87 3.83 4.30
N TYR A 497 13.28 2.94 5.18
CA TYR A 497 13.24 3.18 6.63
C TYR A 497 13.90 4.49 7.05
N PRO A 498 13.31 5.28 7.94
CA PRO A 498 14.02 6.32 8.68
C PRO A 498 15.03 5.70 9.67
N TYR A 499 14.70 4.58 10.24
CA TYR A 499 15.50 3.65 11.04
C TYR A 499 14.76 2.30 11.05
N SER A 500 15.43 1.23 11.43
CA SER A 500 14.79 -0.06 11.67
C SER A 500 15.35 -0.70 12.93
N VAL A 501 14.56 -1.55 13.56
CA VAL A 501 14.96 -2.33 14.73
C VAL A 501 14.72 -3.80 14.42
N THR A 502 15.80 -4.59 14.42
CA THR A 502 15.72 -6.04 14.22
C THR A 502 15.18 -6.74 15.47
N PRO A 503 14.63 -7.96 15.37
CA PRO A 503 14.21 -8.74 16.53
C PRO A 503 15.33 -8.90 17.57
N LEU A 504 16.56 -9.15 17.15
CA LEU A 504 17.72 -9.25 18.05
C LEU A 504 18.00 -7.95 18.79
N GLU A 505 17.95 -6.80 18.11
CA GLU A 505 18.15 -5.48 18.71
C GLU A 505 17.03 -5.15 19.70
N GLY A 506 15.77 -5.40 19.33
CA GLY A 506 14.62 -5.22 20.21
C GLY A 506 14.75 -6.07 21.48
N ILE A 507 15.05 -7.36 21.34
CA ILE A 507 15.25 -8.25 22.48
C ILE A 507 16.41 -7.77 23.37
N LYS A 508 17.56 -7.40 22.80
CA LYS A 508 18.70 -6.85 23.57
C LYS A 508 18.33 -5.58 24.31
N SER A 509 17.56 -4.69 23.69
CA SER A 509 17.17 -3.40 24.30
C SER A 509 16.18 -3.55 25.45
N LYS A 510 15.36 -4.61 25.43
CA LYS A 510 14.29 -4.86 26.40
C LYS A 510 14.65 -5.89 27.47
N ALA A 511 15.64 -6.75 27.23
CA ALA A 511 16.15 -7.68 28.23
C ALA A 511 16.73 -6.92 29.44
N ASP A 512 16.76 -7.56 30.62
CA ASP A 512 17.46 -7.00 31.78
C ASP A 512 18.98 -6.92 31.50
N GLN A 513 19.66 -5.94 32.11
CA GLN A 513 21.10 -5.77 31.92
C GLN A 513 21.92 -7.01 32.34
N ALA A 514 21.40 -7.81 33.26
CA ALA A 514 22.03 -9.04 33.73
C ALA A 514 21.76 -10.23 32.82
N THR A 515 20.82 -10.11 31.86
CA THR A 515 20.45 -11.19 30.94
C THR A 515 21.50 -11.35 29.82
N ILE A 516 22.09 -12.52 29.69
CA ILE A 516 23.04 -12.82 28.62
C ILE A 516 22.26 -13.14 27.34
N VAL A 517 22.40 -12.30 26.30
CA VAL A 517 21.80 -12.54 24.98
C VAL A 517 22.84 -13.13 24.03
N ARG A 518 22.63 -14.39 23.61
CA ARG A 518 23.45 -15.10 22.63
C ARG A 518 22.78 -15.07 21.27
N TYR A 519 23.55 -15.11 20.20
CA TYR A 519 23.02 -15.04 18.83
C TYR A 519 23.68 -16.10 17.92
N ALA A 520 22.88 -16.70 17.06
CA ALA A 520 23.31 -17.48 15.90
C ALA A 520 22.35 -17.22 14.73
N ASP A 521 22.87 -17.00 13.52
CA ASP A 521 22.06 -16.70 12.34
C ASP A 521 21.36 -17.94 11.73
N GLY A 522 21.66 -19.14 12.25
CA GLY A 522 21.09 -20.39 11.80
C GLY A 522 21.74 -20.99 10.54
N SER A 523 22.73 -20.35 9.96
CA SER A 523 23.50 -20.91 8.83
C SER A 523 24.37 -22.10 9.24
N ASP A 524 24.90 -22.06 10.47
CA ASP A 524 25.56 -23.18 11.14
C ASP A 524 24.62 -23.75 12.21
N ILE A 525 24.05 -24.91 11.91
CA ILE A 525 23.08 -25.57 12.81
C ILE A 525 23.70 -26.01 14.14
N GLU A 526 24.97 -26.42 14.17
CA GLU A 526 25.65 -26.83 15.39
C GLU A 526 25.95 -25.62 16.31
N ALA A 527 26.28 -24.47 15.73
CA ALA A 527 26.39 -23.22 16.45
C ALA A 527 25.03 -22.80 17.04
N ALA A 528 23.94 -22.91 16.28
CA ALA A 528 22.57 -22.64 16.73
C ALA A 528 22.18 -23.56 17.92
N VAL A 529 22.45 -24.88 17.80
CA VAL A 529 22.19 -25.85 18.86
C VAL A 529 23.00 -25.51 20.12
N LYS A 530 24.27 -25.14 19.97
CA LYS A 530 25.15 -24.81 21.09
C LYS A 530 24.63 -23.60 21.86
N VAL A 531 24.30 -22.48 21.19
CA VAL A 531 23.78 -21.29 21.89
C VAL A 531 22.43 -21.56 22.56
N ALA A 532 21.61 -22.46 21.99
CA ALA A 532 20.37 -22.91 22.61
C ALA A 532 20.61 -23.70 23.90
N GLN A 533 21.57 -24.64 23.91
CA GLN A 533 21.95 -25.44 25.09
C GLN A 533 22.52 -24.56 26.23
N GLU A 534 23.24 -23.51 25.88
CA GLU A 534 23.88 -22.59 26.83
C GLU A 534 22.90 -21.52 27.34
N SER A 535 21.64 -21.53 26.93
CA SER A 535 20.66 -20.49 27.28
C SER A 535 19.45 -21.09 28.01
N GLU A 536 18.82 -20.27 28.84
CA GLU A 536 17.62 -20.68 29.59
C GLU A 536 16.40 -20.80 28.68
N VAL A 537 16.30 -19.92 27.67
CA VAL A 537 15.24 -19.87 26.67
C VAL A 537 15.87 -19.72 25.29
N ALA A 538 15.33 -20.40 24.27
CA ALA A 538 15.68 -20.20 22.87
C ALA A 538 14.53 -19.50 22.14
N ILE A 539 14.83 -18.43 21.42
CA ILE A 539 13.89 -17.71 20.54
C ILE A 539 14.37 -17.95 19.12
N VAL A 540 13.58 -18.68 18.34
CA VAL A 540 13.89 -19.04 16.95
C VAL A 540 13.09 -18.14 16.02
N VAL A 541 13.77 -17.24 15.30
CA VAL A 541 13.15 -16.26 14.41
C VAL A 541 13.36 -16.70 12.96
N VAL A 542 12.27 -17.11 12.32
CA VAL A 542 12.24 -17.76 11.01
C VAL A 542 11.20 -17.15 10.10
N GLY A 543 11.17 -17.53 8.84
CA GLY A 543 10.17 -17.08 7.87
C GLY A 543 10.77 -16.85 6.48
N ASN A 544 9.97 -16.32 5.57
CA ASN A 544 10.37 -16.10 4.18
C ASN A 544 11.32 -14.89 3.99
N HIS A 545 11.86 -14.80 2.76
CA HIS A 545 12.52 -13.60 2.26
C HIS A 545 11.59 -12.90 1.26
N PRO A 546 11.06 -11.70 1.55
CA PRO A 546 9.95 -11.13 0.79
C PRO A 546 10.31 -10.74 -0.66
N VAL A 547 11.60 -10.55 -0.98
CA VAL A 547 12.07 -10.11 -2.31
C VAL A 547 13.31 -10.86 -2.80
N CYS A 548 13.47 -12.13 -2.41
CA CYS A 548 14.61 -12.94 -2.88
C CYS A 548 14.60 -13.11 -4.41
N GLY A 549 15.78 -13.20 -5.03
CA GLY A 549 15.95 -13.50 -6.46
C GLY A 549 15.43 -12.43 -7.41
N ASP A 550 14.93 -11.33 -6.90
CA ASP A 550 14.37 -10.26 -7.70
C ASP A 550 15.39 -9.15 -7.95
N LYS A 551 16.09 -9.27 -9.09
CA LYS A 551 16.99 -8.21 -9.57
C LYS A 551 16.23 -6.93 -9.95
N PHE A 552 14.97 -7.07 -10.31
CA PHE A 552 14.15 -5.94 -10.75
C PHE A 552 13.73 -5.07 -9.57
N SER A 553 13.17 -5.63 -8.52
CA SER A 553 12.77 -4.88 -7.34
C SER A 553 13.98 -4.25 -6.63
N GLY A 554 15.11 -4.96 -6.51
CA GLY A 554 16.30 -4.38 -5.90
C GLY A 554 16.92 -3.21 -6.66
N GLN A 555 16.79 -3.20 -7.97
CA GLN A 555 17.21 -2.08 -8.80
C GLN A 555 16.20 -0.93 -8.81
N LEU A 556 14.90 -1.26 -8.88
CA LEU A 556 13.84 -0.27 -8.94
C LEU A 556 13.63 0.44 -7.60
N PHE A 557 13.60 -0.32 -6.51
CA PHE A 557 13.18 0.19 -5.20
C PHE A 557 14.35 0.43 -4.25
N ASN A 558 15.56 0.13 -4.69
CA ASN A 558 16.79 0.35 -3.91
C ASN A 558 16.74 -0.33 -2.51
N THR A 559 16.04 -1.46 -2.42
CA THR A 559 15.88 -2.22 -1.17
C THR A 559 17.17 -2.88 -0.69
N GLY A 560 18.20 -2.91 -1.55
CA GLY A 560 19.54 -3.44 -1.21
C GLY A 560 19.60 -4.96 -0.97
N THR A 561 18.47 -5.65 -0.95
CA THR A 561 18.33 -7.04 -0.50
C THR A 561 18.10 -8.05 -1.62
N SER A 562 17.79 -7.62 -2.83
CA SER A 562 17.25 -8.42 -3.91
C SER A 562 18.24 -9.26 -4.70
N THR A 563 19.53 -9.22 -4.40
CA THR A 563 20.53 -9.97 -5.17
C THR A 563 20.72 -11.42 -4.70
N LYS A 564 20.12 -11.80 -3.57
CA LYS A 564 20.17 -13.18 -3.08
C LYS A 564 19.19 -14.04 -3.88
N PRO A 565 19.62 -15.15 -4.48
CA PRO A 565 18.69 -16.09 -5.11
C PRO A 565 17.64 -16.56 -4.11
N CYS A 566 16.40 -16.77 -4.58
CA CYS A 566 15.43 -17.54 -3.78
C CYS A 566 15.95 -18.98 -3.69
N ALA A 567 16.33 -19.36 -2.50
CA ALA A 567 16.82 -20.70 -2.22
C ALA A 567 15.67 -21.72 -2.07
N ASP A 568 14.43 -21.22 -1.99
CA ASP A 568 13.30 -22.02 -1.54
C ASP A 568 12.07 -21.89 -2.45
N ILE A 569 11.38 -22.99 -2.67
CA ILE A 569 10.10 -23.05 -3.39
C ILE A 569 8.93 -22.50 -2.57
N THR A 570 9.13 -22.22 -1.28
CA THR A 570 8.16 -21.59 -0.38
C THR A 570 8.20 -20.06 -0.45
N GLU A 571 9.18 -19.50 -1.12
CA GLU A 571 9.35 -18.07 -1.29
C GLU A 571 8.46 -17.55 -2.42
N GLY A 572 7.46 -16.73 -2.08
CA GLY A 572 6.60 -16.03 -3.03
C GLY A 572 6.95 -14.55 -3.10
N ARG A 573 6.61 -13.91 -4.21
CA ARG A 573 6.73 -12.47 -4.45
C ARG A 573 5.96 -12.06 -5.68
N GLU A 574 5.94 -10.81 -6.01
CA GLU A 574 5.41 -10.37 -7.30
C GLU A 574 6.14 -11.08 -8.47
N GLY A 575 5.36 -11.61 -9.41
CA GLY A 575 5.82 -12.39 -10.55
C GLY A 575 6.14 -13.86 -10.24
N ARG A 576 5.93 -14.32 -8.98
CA ARG A 576 6.16 -15.72 -8.60
C ARG A 576 5.22 -16.19 -7.49
N ASP A 577 4.41 -17.20 -7.79
CA ASP A 577 3.65 -17.93 -6.78
C ASP A 577 4.53 -18.94 -6.06
N ARG A 578 4.09 -19.36 -4.87
CA ARG A 578 4.73 -20.39 -4.06
C ARG A 578 4.36 -21.77 -4.57
N GLU A 579 5.33 -22.69 -4.62
CA GLU A 579 5.12 -24.08 -4.99
C GLU A 579 4.86 -24.98 -3.77
N SER A 580 5.27 -24.53 -2.56
CA SER A 580 4.97 -25.18 -1.28
C SER A 580 4.63 -24.14 -0.22
N ILE A 581 3.85 -24.57 0.78
CA ILE A 581 3.55 -23.79 1.98
C ILE A 581 4.27 -24.31 3.23
N ASP A 582 5.17 -25.30 3.07
CA ASP A 582 5.97 -25.82 4.18
C ASP A 582 7.00 -24.78 4.61
N LEU A 583 7.36 -24.79 5.90
CA LEU A 583 8.42 -23.93 6.41
C LEU A 583 9.78 -24.63 6.26
N SER A 584 10.62 -24.15 5.36
CA SER A 584 11.95 -24.75 5.09
C SER A 584 12.87 -24.79 6.32
N GLN A 585 12.68 -23.85 7.27
CA GLN A 585 13.46 -23.78 8.50
C GLN A 585 12.91 -24.68 9.62
N GLU A 586 11.88 -25.49 9.38
CA GLU A 586 11.29 -26.34 10.44
C GLU A 586 12.31 -27.33 11.00
N GLY A 587 13.22 -27.88 10.18
CA GLY A 587 14.31 -28.71 10.63
C GLY A 587 15.25 -28.06 11.64
N MET A 588 15.50 -26.74 11.49
CA MET A 588 16.25 -25.96 12.49
C MET A 588 15.47 -25.82 13.80
N ILE A 589 14.17 -25.55 13.73
CA ILE A 589 13.31 -25.47 14.91
C ILE A 589 13.37 -26.81 15.68
N GLN A 590 13.29 -27.94 14.99
CA GLN A 590 13.37 -29.30 15.58
C GLN A 590 14.68 -29.50 16.33
N ARG A 591 15.82 -29.17 15.72
CA ARG A 591 17.15 -29.30 16.31
C ARG A 591 17.33 -28.39 17.55
N VAL A 592 16.89 -27.15 17.46
CA VAL A 592 16.96 -26.22 18.60
C VAL A 592 16.05 -26.65 19.73
N TYR A 593 14.82 -27.10 19.44
CA TYR A 593 13.88 -27.60 20.44
C TYR A 593 14.42 -28.85 21.15
N ALA A 594 15.04 -29.79 20.42
CA ALA A 594 15.67 -30.96 21.02
C ALA A 594 16.82 -30.61 21.99
N ALA A 595 17.50 -29.49 21.71
CA ALA A 595 18.57 -28.95 22.58
C ALA A 595 18.05 -28.12 23.77
N ASN A 596 16.94 -27.43 23.58
CA ASN A 596 16.29 -26.59 24.58
C ASN A 596 14.76 -26.61 24.42
N PRO A 597 14.03 -27.41 25.24
CA PRO A 597 12.57 -27.47 25.14
C PRO A 597 11.83 -26.16 25.47
N LYS A 598 12.48 -25.17 26.09
CA LYS A 598 11.92 -23.83 26.28
C LYS A 598 12.16 -22.99 25.01
N THR A 599 11.71 -23.49 23.88
CA THR A 599 11.85 -22.83 22.58
C THR A 599 10.60 -22.05 22.24
N VAL A 600 10.76 -20.76 21.91
CA VAL A 600 9.72 -19.88 21.34
C VAL A 600 10.03 -19.68 19.86
N VAL A 601 9.04 -19.85 18.99
CA VAL A 601 9.16 -19.55 17.56
C VAL A 601 8.53 -18.18 17.29
N VAL A 602 9.25 -17.32 16.59
CA VAL A 602 8.76 -16.08 16.00
C VAL A 602 8.80 -16.26 14.50
N LEU A 603 7.64 -16.39 13.89
CA LEU A 603 7.47 -16.52 12.44
C LEU A 603 7.26 -15.14 11.85
N VAL A 604 8.27 -14.64 11.12
CA VAL A 604 8.21 -13.37 10.37
C VAL A 604 7.88 -13.72 8.93
N SER A 605 6.62 -13.49 8.52
CA SER A 605 6.20 -13.99 7.20
C SER A 605 5.14 -13.18 6.49
N SER A 606 5.25 -13.17 5.17
CA SER A 606 4.30 -12.59 4.22
C SER A 606 3.12 -13.52 3.89
N PHE A 607 3.11 -14.75 4.44
CA PHE A 607 2.24 -15.85 4.00
C PHE A 607 1.82 -16.76 5.13
N PRO A 608 0.70 -17.51 4.98
CA PRO A 608 0.42 -18.71 5.76
C PRO A 608 1.47 -19.81 5.53
N TYR A 609 1.80 -20.56 6.58
CA TYR A 609 2.70 -21.71 6.53
C TYR A 609 2.07 -22.96 7.19
N ALA A 610 2.35 -24.13 6.62
CA ALA A 610 2.11 -25.42 7.25
C ALA A 610 3.24 -25.69 8.25
N ILE A 611 2.97 -25.50 9.54
CA ILE A 611 3.92 -25.67 10.65
C ILE A 611 3.40 -26.66 11.70
N ASP A 612 2.82 -27.76 11.26
CA ASP A 612 2.16 -28.76 12.13
C ASP A 612 3.09 -29.33 13.18
N TRP A 613 4.37 -29.58 12.82
CA TRP A 613 5.33 -30.09 13.79
C TRP A 613 5.60 -29.03 14.88
N ALA A 614 5.88 -27.78 14.50
CA ALA A 614 6.11 -26.72 15.46
C ALA A 614 4.87 -26.48 16.34
N GLN A 615 3.66 -26.45 15.73
CA GLN A 615 2.40 -26.34 16.46
C GLN A 615 2.22 -27.49 17.49
N SER A 616 2.64 -28.70 17.17
CA SER A 616 2.49 -29.85 18.08
C SER A 616 3.50 -29.83 19.23
N HIS A 617 4.74 -29.39 19.00
CA HIS A 617 5.87 -29.58 19.91
C HIS A 617 6.31 -28.33 20.67
N VAL A 618 6.52 -27.17 19.99
CA VAL A 618 7.06 -26.00 20.70
C VAL A 618 6.02 -25.35 21.63
N PRO A 619 6.44 -24.82 22.79
CA PRO A 619 5.49 -24.27 23.75
C PRO A 619 4.84 -22.95 23.33
N ALA A 620 5.51 -22.12 22.52
CA ALA A 620 4.94 -20.84 22.08
C ALA A 620 5.33 -20.47 20.65
N ILE A 621 4.39 -19.89 19.92
CA ILE A 621 4.55 -19.43 18.53
C ILE A 621 3.91 -18.04 18.40
N LEU A 622 4.71 -17.07 17.94
CA LEU A 622 4.25 -15.74 17.49
C LEU A 622 4.34 -15.66 15.98
N HIS A 623 3.43 -14.94 15.36
CA HIS A 623 3.49 -14.56 13.96
C HIS A 623 3.49 -13.04 13.82
N THR A 624 4.34 -12.50 12.97
CA THR A 624 4.41 -11.09 12.56
C THR A 624 4.73 -11.00 11.08
N ALA A 625 4.42 -9.87 10.46
CA ALA A 625 4.75 -9.59 9.05
C ALA A 625 6.06 -8.80 8.95
N HIS A 626 6.67 -8.79 7.76
CA HIS A 626 7.86 -8.02 7.43
C HIS A 626 7.62 -6.50 7.36
N ALA A 627 8.68 -5.77 7.08
CA ALA A 627 8.73 -4.37 6.63
C ALA A 627 8.30 -3.31 7.66
N SER A 628 8.13 -3.64 8.95
CA SER A 628 7.90 -2.62 9.97
C SER A 628 9.22 -2.05 10.50
N GLN A 629 9.37 -0.71 10.48
CA GLN A 629 10.54 -0.08 11.11
C GLN A 629 10.67 -0.39 12.62
N GLU A 630 9.58 -0.80 13.28
CA GLU A 630 9.48 -1.11 14.71
C GLU A 630 9.31 -2.62 15.00
N GLU A 631 9.55 -3.49 14.01
CA GLU A 631 9.37 -4.94 14.14
C GLU A 631 10.01 -5.51 15.40
N GLY A 632 11.30 -5.25 15.62
CA GLY A 632 12.04 -5.78 16.77
C GLY A 632 11.55 -5.26 18.11
N ASN A 633 11.17 -3.98 18.18
CA ASN A 633 10.60 -3.41 19.41
C ASN A 633 9.25 -4.04 19.74
N ALA A 634 8.38 -4.22 18.76
CA ALA A 634 7.07 -4.84 18.94
C ALA A 634 7.18 -6.32 19.35
N VAL A 635 8.04 -7.09 18.68
CA VAL A 635 8.32 -8.50 19.01
C VAL A 635 8.84 -8.60 20.45
N ALA A 636 9.79 -7.75 20.86
CA ALA A 636 10.32 -7.76 22.20
C ALA A 636 9.27 -7.33 23.27
N ASP A 637 8.43 -6.34 22.97
CA ASP A 637 7.36 -5.92 23.85
C ASP A 637 6.35 -7.05 24.14
N VAL A 638 6.03 -7.83 23.12
CA VAL A 638 5.19 -9.03 23.26
C VAL A 638 5.93 -10.11 24.03
N LEU A 639 7.16 -10.48 23.66
CA LEU A 639 7.93 -11.53 24.31
C LEU A 639 8.08 -11.29 25.84
N PHE A 640 8.29 -10.03 26.25
CA PHE A 640 8.46 -9.66 27.67
C PHE A 640 7.18 -9.13 28.34
N GLY A 641 6.04 -9.18 27.65
CA GLY A 641 4.72 -8.85 28.22
C GLY A 641 4.49 -7.36 28.50
N GLN A 642 5.23 -6.47 27.84
CA GLN A 642 4.94 -5.05 27.85
C GLN A 642 3.70 -4.73 27.01
N TYR A 643 3.40 -5.59 26.04
CA TYR A 643 2.18 -5.58 25.26
C TYR A 643 1.56 -6.99 25.24
N SER A 644 0.25 -7.09 25.45
CA SER A 644 -0.48 -8.34 25.31
C SER A 644 -0.93 -8.50 23.87
N PRO A 645 -0.53 -9.56 23.14
CA PRO A 645 -0.89 -9.74 21.76
C PRO A 645 -2.41 -9.78 21.58
N GLY A 646 -2.89 -9.08 20.54
CA GLY A 646 -4.32 -8.98 20.22
C GLY A 646 -4.58 -9.14 18.73
N GLY A 647 -3.56 -9.45 17.93
CA GLY A 647 -3.68 -9.71 16.50
C GLY A 647 -4.51 -10.96 16.20
N ARG A 648 -5.18 -10.96 15.05
CA ARG A 648 -5.99 -12.08 14.55
C ARG A 648 -5.63 -12.41 13.11
N LEU A 649 -5.56 -13.70 12.77
CA LEU A 649 -5.33 -14.13 11.40
C LEU A 649 -6.43 -13.63 10.47
N ASN A 650 -6.04 -13.20 9.28
CA ASN A 650 -6.93 -12.71 8.23
C ASN A 650 -7.10 -13.72 7.09
N GLN A 651 -6.54 -14.92 7.25
CA GLN A 651 -6.60 -16.06 6.32
C GLN A 651 -6.74 -17.35 7.09
N THR A 652 -7.36 -18.34 6.45
CA THR A 652 -7.33 -19.74 6.87
C THR A 652 -5.94 -20.33 6.56
N TRP A 653 -5.29 -20.92 7.55
CA TRP A 653 -4.01 -21.61 7.35
C TRP A 653 -4.25 -23.12 7.18
N PRO A 654 -4.05 -23.71 5.99
CA PRO A 654 -4.18 -25.13 5.78
C PRO A 654 -2.98 -25.88 6.39
N LYS A 655 -3.17 -27.15 6.72
CA LYS A 655 -2.11 -28.05 7.17
C LYS A 655 -1.21 -28.52 6.03
N SER A 656 -1.73 -28.53 4.81
CA SER A 656 -0.97 -28.88 3.61
C SER A 656 -1.68 -28.40 2.34
N LEU A 657 -0.95 -28.36 1.22
CA LEU A 657 -1.52 -28.06 -0.10
C LEU A 657 -2.55 -29.10 -0.58
N ALA A 658 -2.50 -30.32 -0.06
CA ALA A 658 -3.47 -31.37 -0.40
C ALA A 658 -4.91 -31.04 0.04
N GLN A 659 -5.09 -30.06 0.92
CA GLN A 659 -6.40 -29.57 1.37
C GLN A 659 -6.99 -28.49 0.44
N LEU A 660 -6.25 -28.01 -0.56
CA LEU A 660 -6.64 -26.93 -1.45
C LEU A 660 -6.88 -27.42 -2.87
N PRO A 661 -7.85 -26.84 -3.59
CA PRO A 661 -8.01 -27.09 -5.03
C PRO A 661 -6.83 -26.52 -5.84
N PRO A 662 -6.74 -26.82 -7.16
CA PRO A 662 -5.74 -26.23 -8.07
C PRO A 662 -5.75 -24.70 -7.99
N MET A 663 -4.58 -24.07 -8.10
CA MET A 663 -4.47 -22.62 -7.88
C MET A 663 -5.26 -21.78 -8.91
N ASP A 664 -5.38 -22.27 -10.13
CA ASP A 664 -6.13 -21.68 -11.22
C ASP A 664 -7.67 -21.88 -11.13
N ASP A 665 -8.13 -22.68 -10.17
CA ASP A 665 -9.56 -22.76 -9.85
C ASP A 665 -9.99 -21.54 -9.03
N TYR A 666 -10.71 -20.62 -9.67
CA TYR A 666 -11.22 -19.40 -9.06
C TYR A 666 -12.59 -19.56 -8.41
N ASP A 667 -13.22 -20.73 -8.53
CA ASP A 667 -14.44 -21.01 -7.77
C ASP A 667 -14.11 -21.39 -6.32
N ILE A 668 -14.21 -20.42 -5.41
CA ILE A 668 -13.89 -20.64 -3.99
C ILE A 668 -14.79 -21.69 -3.33
N ARG A 669 -15.96 -21.98 -3.91
CA ARG A 669 -16.92 -22.99 -3.41
C ARG A 669 -16.37 -24.40 -3.47
N HIS A 670 -15.30 -24.63 -4.24
CA HIS A 670 -14.60 -25.90 -4.31
C HIS A 670 -13.68 -26.18 -3.11
N GLY A 671 -13.73 -25.36 -2.07
CA GLY A 671 -13.06 -25.63 -0.80
C GLY A 671 -11.98 -24.61 -0.42
N ARG A 672 -12.12 -23.37 -0.80
CA ARG A 672 -11.22 -22.29 -0.37
C ARG A 672 -11.86 -21.40 0.68
N THR A 673 -11.02 -20.70 1.41
CA THR A 673 -11.37 -19.75 2.47
C THR A 673 -12.20 -20.40 3.61
N TYR A 674 -12.26 -19.77 4.77
CA TYR A 674 -13.07 -20.31 5.88
C TYR A 674 -14.54 -20.56 5.49
N MET A 675 -15.05 -19.84 4.48
CA MET A 675 -16.42 -19.97 4.02
C MET A 675 -16.73 -21.33 3.39
N TYR A 676 -15.74 -21.98 2.74
CA TYR A 676 -15.95 -23.21 2.01
C TYR A 676 -14.91 -24.30 2.28
N PHE A 677 -13.85 -24.01 3.03
CA PHE A 677 -12.74 -24.95 3.31
C PHE A 677 -13.28 -26.23 3.92
N ASN A 678 -12.96 -27.37 3.29
CA ASN A 678 -13.53 -28.67 3.64
C ASN A 678 -12.68 -29.52 4.60
N GLY A 679 -11.55 -29.00 5.06
CA GLY A 679 -10.67 -29.66 6.02
C GLY A 679 -10.73 -29.04 7.41
N GLU A 680 -9.93 -29.60 8.30
CA GLU A 680 -9.56 -28.96 9.56
C GLU A 680 -8.32 -28.08 9.28
N PRO A 681 -8.40 -26.77 9.42
CA PRO A 681 -7.25 -25.91 9.21
C PRO A 681 -6.22 -26.09 10.33
N LEU A 682 -4.98 -25.72 10.08
CA LEU A 682 -3.96 -25.56 11.11
C LEU A 682 -4.36 -24.42 12.05
N TYR A 683 -4.74 -23.28 11.47
CA TYR A 683 -5.36 -22.16 12.19
C TYR A 683 -6.56 -21.62 11.39
N PRO A 684 -7.70 -21.42 12.05
CA PRO A 684 -8.88 -20.87 11.39
C PRO A 684 -8.75 -19.37 11.15
N PHE A 685 -9.56 -18.85 10.23
CA PHE A 685 -9.73 -17.41 10.03
C PHE A 685 -10.19 -16.72 11.31
N GLY A 686 -9.62 -15.57 11.61
CA GLY A 686 -9.92 -14.79 12.81
C GLY A 686 -9.20 -15.25 14.08
N TYR A 687 -8.39 -16.31 14.01
CA TYR A 687 -7.71 -16.91 15.17
C TYR A 687 -6.57 -16.04 15.69
N GLY A 688 -6.42 -16.02 17.02
CA GLY A 688 -5.30 -15.42 17.74
C GLY A 688 -5.56 -15.49 19.25
N LEU A 689 -4.51 -15.73 20.03
CA LEU A 689 -4.53 -15.80 21.48
C LEU A 689 -4.13 -14.46 22.13
N SER A 690 -4.31 -14.35 23.43
CA SER A 690 -3.90 -13.20 24.26
C SER A 690 -3.24 -13.69 25.54
N TYR A 691 -2.53 -12.81 26.26
CA TYR A 691 -2.01 -13.09 27.62
C TYR A 691 -3.07 -12.92 28.69
N THR A 692 -4.28 -12.55 28.31
CA THR A 692 -5.44 -12.48 29.18
C THR A 692 -6.59 -13.31 28.62
N THR A 693 -7.66 -13.47 29.39
CA THR A 693 -8.84 -14.23 29.00
C THR A 693 -10.07 -13.33 28.98
N PHE A 694 -10.98 -13.64 28.05
CA PHE A 694 -12.20 -12.87 27.87
C PHE A 694 -13.43 -13.77 28.02
N GLN A 695 -14.42 -13.29 28.76
CA GLN A 695 -15.73 -13.94 28.93
C GLN A 695 -16.76 -13.18 28.10
N TYR A 696 -17.48 -13.92 27.26
CA TYR A 696 -18.62 -13.44 26.51
C TYR A 696 -19.91 -13.75 27.26
N SER A 697 -20.81 -12.78 27.38
CA SER A 697 -22.09 -12.95 28.06
C SER A 697 -23.15 -12.00 27.50
N ASN A 698 -24.42 -12.22 27.84
CA ASN A 698 -25.53 -11.35 27.47
C ASN A 698 -25.66 -11.08 25.96
N ILE A 699 -25.37 -12.10 25.12
CA ILE A 699 -25.51 -11.99 23.67
C ILE A 699 -27.00 -11.76 23.34
N LYS A 700 -27.31 -10.68 22.65
CA LYS A 700 -28.69 -10.29 22.29
C LYS A 700 -28.73 -9.73 20.87
N VAL A 701 -29.78 -10.07 20.13
CA VAL A 701 -30.22 -9.35 18.96
C VAL A 701 -31.41 -8.46 19.35
N HIS A 702 -31.30 -7.14 19.06
CA HIS A 702 -32.29 -6.18 19.54
C HIS A 702 -33.64 -6.32 18.86
N ALA A 703 -33.66 -6.67 17.57
CA ALA A 703 -34.85 -7.07 16.84
C ALA A 703 -34.58 -8.44 16.20
N SER A 704 -35.30 -9.49 16.68
CA SER A 704 -35.17 -10.86 16.17
C SER A 704 -35.81 -11.06 14.80
N SER A 705 -36.56 -10.07 14.29
CA SER A 705 -37.05 -10.02 12.91
C SER A 705 -36.97 -8.61 12.34
N ILE A 706 -36.54 -8.52 11.08
CA ILE A 706 -36.40 -7.25 10.34
C ILE A 706 -36.97 -7.41 8.92
N SER A 707 -37.40 -6.32 8.31
CA SER A 707 -37.76 -6.31 6.89
C SER A 707 -36.53 -6.44 6.00
N ARG A 708 -36.69 -6.60 4.69
CA ARG A 708 -35.60 -6.64 3.70
C ARG A 708 -34.78 -5.36 3.64
N THR A 709 -35.28 -4.25 4.17
CA THR A 709 -34.59 -2.94 4.24
C THR A 709 -34.35 -2.52 5.69
N GLY A 710 -34.65 -3.38 6.64
CA GLY A 710 -34.54 -3.08 8.07
C GLY A 710 -33.12 -3.26 8.59
N GLU A 711 -32.93 -2.91 9.85
CA GLU A 711 -31.67 -3.04 10.57
C GLU A 711 -31.91 -3.53 11.99
N THR A 712 -30.91 -4.11 12.60
CA THR A 712 -30.88 -4.51 14.01
C THR A 712 -29.47 -4.27 14.55
N THR A 713 -29.30 -4.49 15.86
CA THR A 713 -27.98 -4.47 16.50
C THR A 713 -27.79 -5.78 17.25
N VAL A 714 -26.63 -6.37 17.10
CA VAL A 714 -26.17 -7.47 17.97
C VAL A 714 -25.33 -6.86 19.08
N SER A 715 -25.69 -7.12 20.33
CA SER A 715 -24.92 -6.70 21.49
C SER A 715 -24.37 -7.91 22.25
N VAL A 716 -23.16 -7.77 22.79
CA VAL A 716 -22.50 -8.77 23.64
C VAL A 716 -21.68 -8.07 24.71
N ASP A 717 -21.73 -8.57 25.92
CA ASP A 717 -20.86 -8.12 27.02
C ASP A 717 -19.56 -8.93 26.99
N ILE A 718 -18.45 -8.23 26.93
CA ILE A 718 -17.10 -8.79 27.03
C ILE A 718 -16.47 -8.35 28.34
N GLN A 719 -15.97 -9.31 29.12
CA GLN A 719 -15.25 -9.05 30.36
C GLN A 719 -13.85 -9.64 30.28
N ASN A 720 -12.85 -8.84 30.59
CA ASN A 720 -11.48 -9.33 30.81
C ASN A 720 -11.44 -10.04 32.18
N THR A 721 -11.27 -11.35 32.17
CA THR A 721 -11.25 -12.19 33.38
C THR A 721 -9.83 -12.52 33.85
N GLY A 722 -8.82 -12.07 33.14
CA GLY A 722 -7.43 -12.27 33.48
C GLY A 722 -6.85 -11.11 34.31
N THR A 723 -5.53 -11.14 34.47
CA THR A 723 -4.78 -10.19 35.33
C THR A 723 -4.04 -9.10 34.57
N ARG A 724 -4.12 -9.10 33.23
CA ARG A 724 -3.45 -8.14 32.34
C ARG A 724 -4.46 -7.42 31.47
N ALA A 725 -4.18 -6.18 31.12
CA ALA A 725 -4.91 -5.51 30.04
C ALA A 725 -4.63 -6.22 28.72
N GLY A 726 -5.61 -6.25 27.83
CA GLY A 726 -5.47 -6.87 26.52
C GLY A 726 -6.61 -6.51 25.59
N ASP A 727 -6.39 -6.81 24.31
CA ASP A 727 -7.35 -6.55 23.25
C ASP A 727 -8.12 -7.82 22.91
N GLU A 728 -9.41 -7.65 22.69
CA GLU A 728 -10.28 -8.67 22.11
C GLU A 728 -10.89 -8.17 20.81
N VAL A 729 -10.96 -9.05 19.81
CA VAL A 729 -11.66 -8.81 18.55
C VAL A 729 -12.95 -9.63 18.53
N VAL A 730 -14.05 -8.97 18.82
CA VAL A 730 -15.38 -9.58 18.75
C VAL A 730 -15.79 -9.70 17.30
N GLN A 731 -16.11 -10.91 16.84
CA GLN A 731 -16.42 -11.24 15.45
C GLN A 731 -17.87 -11.71 15.34
N LEU A 732 -18.60 -11.18 14.36
CA LEU A 732 -20.00 -11.56 14.06
C LEU A 732 -20.03 -12.23 12.68
N TYR A 733 -20.35 -13.51 12.69
CA TYR A 733 -20.60 -14.30 11.49
C TYR A 733 -22.09 -14.57 11.31
N VAL A 734 -22.49 -14.86 10.09
CA VAL A 734 -23.88 -15.19 9.76
C VAL A 734 -23.94 -16.38 8.82
N ARG A 735 -24.96 -17.22 9.01
CA ARG A 735 -25.28 -18.32 8.08
C ARG A 735 -26.78 -18.45 7.89
N ARG A 736 -27.19 -18.95 6.74
CA ARG A 736 -28.61 -19.25 6.47
C ARG A 736 -29.04 -20.55 7.12
N VAL A 737 -30.28 -20.60 7.59
CA VAL A 737 -30.89 -21.80 8.17
C VAL A 737 -32.20 -22.07 7.44
N PRO A 738 -32.38 -23.28 6.85
CA PRO A 738 -31.37 -24.33 6.69
C PRO A 738 -30.29 -23.94 5.70
N ALA A 739 -29.09 -24.51 5.85
CA ALA A 739 -28.06 -24.38 4.87
C ALA A 739 -28.47 -25.05 3.55
N ALA A 740 -28.19 -24.41 2.43
CA ALA A 740 -28.41 -25.00 1.10
C ALA A 740 -27.06 -25.32 0.43
N PRO A 741 -26.99 -26.31 -0.46
CA PRO A 741 -25.79 -26.60 -1.23
C PRO A 741 -25.29 -25.33 -1.95
N GLY A 742 -24.00 -25.09 -1.91
CA GLY A 742 -23.34 -23.90 -2.50
C GLY A 742 -23.38 -22.63 -1.63
N ASN A 743 -24.15 -22.62 -0.52
CA ASN A 743 -24.05 -21.52 0.43
C ASN A 743 -22.73 -21.62 1.25
N PRO A 744 -22.15 -20.47 1.64
CA PRO A 744 -21.02 -20.48 2.58
C PRO A 744 -21.44 -21.08 3.92
N LYS A 745 -20.51 -21.74 4.60
CA LYS A 745 -20.66 -22.26 5.97
C LYS A 745 -21.07 -21.13 6.92
N GLU A 746 -20.40 -20.01 6.77
CA GLU A 746 -20.65 -18.74 7.45
C GLU A 746 -19.92 -17.60 6.73
N GLN A 747 -20.30 -16.37 7.00
CA GLN A 747 -19.69 -15.16 6.45
C GLN A 747 -19.52 -14.13 7.55
N LEU A 748 -18.36 -13.50 7.64
CA LEU A 748 -18.13 -12.33 8.50
C LEU A 748 -19.02 -11.16 8.04
N LYS A 749 -19.77 -10.56 8.97
CA LYS A 749 -20.63 -9.39 8.70
C LYS A 749 -20.44 -8.27 9.71
N GLY A 750 -19.54 -8.45 10.66
CA GLY A 750 -19.21 -7.39 11.61
C GLY A 750 -18.07 -7.83 12.53
N PHE A 751 -17.30 -6.87 12.99
CA PHE A 751 -16.27 -7.07 14.01
C PHE A 751 -16.01 -5.78 14.78
N LYS A 752 -15.41 -5.94 15.97
CA LYS A 752 -15.00 -4.80 16.79
C LYS A 752 -13.81 -5.17 17.66
N ARG A 753 -12.71 -4.46 17.52
CA ARG A 753 -11.57 -4.51 18.44
C ARG A 753 -11.87 -3.62 19.66
N ILE A 754 -11.58 -4.13 20.85
CA ILE A 754 -11.70 -3.39 22.12
C ILE A 754 -10.53 -3.72 23.03
N THR A 755 -10.05 -2.73 23.79
CA THR A 755 -9.04 -2.91 24.83
C THR A 755 -9.73 -2.88 26.19
N LEU A 756 -9.45 -3.88 27.05
CA LEU A 756 -10.03 -3.99 28.39
C LEU A 756 -8.96 -4.14 29.45
N ALA A 757 -9.07 -3.34 30.51
CA ALA A 757 -8.28 -3.51 31.71
C ALA A 757 -8.70 -4.81 32.47
N PRO A 758 -7.85 -5.33 33.39
CA PRO A 758 -8.23 -6.48 34.23
C PRO A 758 -9.55 -6.25 34.96
N GLY A 759 -10.48 -7.20 34.85
CA GLY A 759 -11.82 -7.12 35.45
C GLY A 759 -12.80 -6.19 34.72
N GLU A 760 -12.35 -5.36 33.77
CA GLU A 760 -13.22 -4.46 33.01
C GLU A 760 -14.21 -5.25 32.18
N LYS A 761 -15.46 -4.76 32.18
CA LYS A 761 -16.55 -5.28 31.37
C LYS A 761 -17.08 -4.17 30.46
N ARG A 762 -17.29 -4.50 29.17
CA ARG A 762 -17.83 -3.56 28.19
C ARG A 762 -18.84 -4.24 27.27
N THR A 763 -19.93 -3.54 26.97
CA THR A 763 -20.89 -3.98 25.95
C THR A 763 -20.41 -3.56 24.57
N VAL A 764 -20.26 -4.52 23.69
CA VAL A 764 -19.96 -4.31 22.26
C VAL A 764 -21.24 -4.36 21.47
N ASN A 765 -21.49 -3.36 20.64
CA ASN A 765 -22.64 -3.26 19.76
C ASN A 765 -22.16 -3.33 18.31
N ILE A 766 -22.70 -4.28 17.54
CA ILE A 766 -22.41 -4.46 16.11
C ILE A 766 -23.71 -4.23 15.35
N PRO A 767 -23.84 -3.14 14.60
CA PRO A 767 -25.01 -2.86 13.77
C PRO A 767 -25.04 -3.85 12.59
N LEU A 768 -26.25 -4.27 12.22
CA LEU A 768 -26.46 -5.25 11.16
C LEU A 768 -27.68 -4.83 10.32
N LYS A 769 -27.43 -4.54 9.06
CA LYS A 769 -28.47 -4.17 8.09
C LYS A 769 -28.90 -5.39 7.29
N ALA A 770 -30.18 -5.46 6.92
CA ALA A 770 -30.68 -6.52 6.03
C ALA A 770 -29.89 -6.57 4.70
N ALA A 771 -29.46 -5.44 4.19
CA ALA A 771 -28.61 -5.34 2.99
C ALA A 771 -27.29 -6.15 3.09
N SER A 772 -26.76 -6.38 4.30
CA SER A 772 -25.56 -7.22 4.52
C SER A 772 -25.79 -8.70 4.19
N PHE A 773 -27.06 -9.14 4.05
CA PHE A 773 -27.46 -10.49 3.65
C PHE A 773 -27.87 -10.60 2.18
N ALA A 774 -27.78 -9.50 1.43
CA ALA A 774 -28.05 -9.53 0.00
C ALA A 774 -27.04 -10.40 -0.73
N SER A 775 -27.50 -11.16 -1.68
CA SER A 775 -26.70 -11.90 -2.64
C SER A 775 -27.16 -11.58 -4.06
N TRP A 776 -26.23 -11.69 -4.99
CA TRP A 776 -26.57 -11.46 -6.39
C TRP A 776 -27.55 -12.51 -6.92
N ASN A 777 -28.51 -12.07 -7.71
CA ASN A 777 -29.47 -12.92 -8.40
C ASN A 777 -29.36 -12.72 -9.91
N ASP A 778 -28.78 -13.69 -10.63
CA ASP A 778 -28.57 -13.64 -12.07
C ASP A 778 -29.87 -13.50 -12.89
N ALA A 779 -30.99 -14.02 -12.37
CA ALA A 779 -32.27 -13.95 -13.09
C ALA A 779 -32.87 -12.54 -13.09
N THR A 780 -32.55 -11.73 -12.08
CA THR A 780 -33.05 -10.36 -11.94
C THR A 780 -31.95 -9.31 -12.10
N GLU A 781 -30.69 -9.75 -12.27
CA GLU A 781 -29.49 -8.93 -12.39
C GLU A 781 -29.37 -7.85 -11.30
N ARG A 782 -29.62 -8.26 -10.05
CA ARG A 782 -29.55 -7.35 -8.89
C ARG A 782 -29.26 -8.08 -7.59
N PHE A 783 -28.84 -7.32 -6.59
CA PHE A 783 -28.75 -7.80 -5.21
C PHE A 783 -30.14 -7.99 -4.61
N GLU A 784 -30.37 -9.15 -4.01
CA GLU A 784 -31.63 -9.46 -3.34
C GLU A 784 -31.40 -9.97 -1.92
N VAL A 785 -32.15 -9.38 -0.99
CA VAL A 785 -32.25 -9.90 0.38
C VAL A 785 -33.36 -10.96 0.39
N LYS A 786 -32.97 -12.24 0.41
CA LYS A 786 -33.93 -13.36 0.46
C LYS A 786 -34.49 -13.49 1.87
N PRO A 787 -35.85 -13.56 2.03
CA PRO A 787 -36.45 -13.85 3.33
C PRO A 787 -36.01 -15.20 3.88
N GLY A 788 -36.07 -15.36 5.21
CA GLY A 788 -35.72 -16.61 5.86
C GLY A 788 -35.03 -16.43 7.19
N ALA A 789 -34.72 -17.54 7.82
CA ALA A 789 -33.96 -17.55 9.08
C ALA A 789 -32.44 -17.44 8.81
N MET A 790 -31.82 -16.66 9.65
CA MET A 790 -30.36 -16.48 9.71
C MET A 790 -29.90 -16.82 11.11
N GLU A 791 -28.82 -17.52 11.26
CA GLU A 791 -28.14 -17.69 12.52
C GLU A 791 -26.96 -16.69 12.59
N LEU A 792 -26.96 -15.92 13.67
CA LEU A 792 -25.94 -14.93 14.00
C LEU A 792 -24.98 -15.58 15.00
N LEU A 793 -23.72 -15.73 14.62
CA LEU A 793 -22.69 -16.42 15.38
C LEU A 793 -21.70 -15.38 15.92
N ILE A 794 -21.56 -15.31 17.24
CA ILE A 794 -20.62 -14.37 17.87
C ILE A 794 -19.47 -15.15 18.47
N GLY A 795 -18.24 -14.78 18.10
CA GLY A 795 -17.05 -15.50 18.53
C GLY A 795 -15.78 -14.68 18.53
N SER A 796 -14.69 -15.37 18.85
CA SER A 796 -13.32 -14.84 18.78
C SER A 796 -12.55 -15.27 17.50
N SER A 797 -13.15 -16.20 16.74
CA SER A 797 -12.70 -16.65 15.39
C SER A 797 -13.85 -17.37 14.69
N SER A 798 -13.65 -17.74 13.42
CA SER A 798 -14.63 -18.54 12.65
C SER A 798 -14.89 -19.94 13.27
N SER A 799 -14.00 -20.47 14.06
CA SER A 799 -14.18 -21.79 14.73
C SER A 799 -14.47 -21.67 16.24
N GLU A 800 -14.20 -20.53 16.86
CA GLU A 800 -14.45 -20.33 18.30
C GLU A 800 -15.70 -19.46 18.53
N ILE A 801 -16.87 -20.07 18.28
CA ILE A 801 -18.17 -19.42 18.51
C ILE A 801 -18.51 -19.47 20.00
N ARG A 802 -18.78 -18.31 20.58
CA ARG A 802 -19.10 -18.11 22.01
C ARG A 802 -20.61 -18.08 22.28
N GLY A 803 -21.41 -17.92 21.24
CA GLY A 803 -22.86 -18.01 21.30
C GLY A 803 -23.53 -17.61 20.00
N SER A 804 -24.80 -17.95 19.89
CA SER A 804 -25.59 -17.65 18.68
C SER A 804 -26.96 -17.07 18.99
N GLN A 805 -27.53 -16.40 18.02
CA GLN A 805 -28.91 -15.84 18.05
C GLN A 805 -29.55 -16.04 16.68
N GLU A 806 -30.90 -16.21 16.68
CA GLU A 806 -31.67 -16.25 15.44
C GLU A 806 -32.13 -14.86 15.03
N LEU A 807 -32.03 -14.55 13.73
CA LEU A 807 -32.62 -13.38 13.10
C LEU A 807 -33.49 -13.82 11.93
N ARG A 808 -34.70 -13.30 11.82
CA ARG A 808 -35.59 -13.56 10.70
C ARG A 808 -35.70 -12.38 9.76
N ILE A 809 -35.39 -12.61 8.50
CA ILE A 809 -35.69 -11.63 7.44
C ILE A 809 -37.11 -11.87 6.95
N MET A 810 -37.95 -10.86 7.14
CA MET A 810 -39.35 -10.92 6.74
C MET A 810 -39.50 -10.65 5.23
N PRO A 811 -40.57 -11.15 4.59
CA PRO A 811 -40.86 -10.92 3.17
C PRO A 811 -40.89 -9.45 2.75
#